data_ed6f995a63322821fecf59024497b2fb
#
_entry.id   ed6f995a63322821fecf59024497b2fb
#
_cell.length_a   1.000
_cell.length_b   1.000
_cell.length_c   1.000
_cell.angle_alpha   90.00
_cell.angle_beta   90.00
_cell.angle_gamma   90.00
#
_symmetry.space_group_name_H-M   'P 1'
#
loop_
_entity.id
_entity.type
_entity.pdbx_description
1 polymer ?
#
loop_
_entity_poly.entity_id
_entity_poly.type
_entity_poly.pdbx_seq_one_letter_code
_entity_poly.pdbx_strand_id
1 'polypeptide(L)'
;MIVGTAGHIDHGKTTLVRALTGVDTDRLPEEKRRGISIELGYAFFESAQGSRIGLIDVPGHERLVHTMLSGATGIDHALMLVAADDGVMPQTREHFAILDLLAVSTASFVITKCDRVDRSRIDTVRAQTAQLATGSRFARAPIFEVSAATGDGLATLQSHLSELASQSAPRDRESDGFRIAIDRVFVIEGSGTVITGTVHSGCVAIGDELVRAPIAGTELRARVRSIHAQNRAADTARAGERCALALAGVNRDQLRRGQWLVSPSIALATQRIDAGITLWKDEPRALRAGTPVHVHLGATSVTGSVALLDAGESLAPGAHARVQLVLHEPVAAWRGDRVVLRDASASRTLAGGSVLDPFAPARYRRTPQRLAELTAIDIADRAARQSALIAAAPHGINLTQLYRAEGVLSPPGAQPANRPDHTEAPDAGADIIERDGEAILALSAAHATLYAEQLILTLGRFHEQHPDELGPDIARLRRLTAPRLPDALWQALVRRLLRTGAVARRTSFIHLPEHGVRLSEVDERIAQLIAPMLAAAGFEGAWARDLARDAGQSEPLLRVALARLAQRGDVHQIVRDLVYDTPTVHRLAAIARSLAAERGAITAAAFRDATGLGRKRAIQILEFFDRAGLLRRVADEHRLRTDSRLFTE
;
A
#
# COMPACT_ATOMS: atom_id res chain seq x y z
N MET A 1 -16.48 14.97 17.36
CA MET A 1 -16.34 16.03 16.32
C MET A 1 -15.28 17.03 16.75
N ILE A 2 -14.43 17.45 15.81
CA ILE A 2 -13.40 18.49 16.04
C ILE A 2 -13.74 19.73 15.20
N VAL A 3 -13.83 20.87 15.87
CA VAL A 3 -14.14 22.18 15.28
C VAL A 3 -12.86 23.02 15.28
N GLY A 4 -12.48 23.59 14.15
CA GLY A 4 -11.30 24.47 14.03
C GLY A 4 -11.71 25.91 13.81
N THR A 5 -11.10 26.87 14.55
CA THR A 5 -11.26 28.30 14.26
C THR A 5 -10.37 28.70 13.09
N ALA A 6 -10.79 29.69 12.30
CA ALA A 6 -10.01 30.29 11.22
C ALA A 6 -10.42 31.76 11.07
N GLY A 7 -9.52 32.59 10.56
CA GLY A 7 -9.79 34.02 10.41
C GLY A 7 -8.56 34.87 10.75
N HIS A 8 -8.68 36.17 10.53
CA HIS A 8 -7.60 37.14 10.72
C HIS A 8 -7.15 37.22 12.19
N ILE A 9 -5.96 37.75 12.44
CA ILE A 9 -5.51 38.16 13.77
C ILE A 9 -6.53 39.16 14.36
N ASP A 10 -6.71 39.14 15.66
CA ASP A 10 -7.66 40.01 16.38
C ASP A 10 -9.14 39.86 16.02
N HIS A 11 -9.53 38.92 15.16
CA HIS A 11 -10.94 38.60 14.90
C HIS A 11 -11.64 37.80 16.03
N GLY A 12 -11.00 37.67 17.20
CA GLY A 12 -11.61 37.14 18.41
C GLY A 12 -11.70 35.59 18.45
N LYS A 13 -10.81 34.87 17.76
CA LYS A 13 -10.80 33.37 17.78
C LYS A 13 -10.67 32.83 19.19
N THR A 14 -9.59 33.16 19.89
CA THR A 14 -9.31 32.72 21.26
C THR A 14 -10.41 33.18 22.23
N THR A 15 -10.94 34.42 22.04
CA THR A 15 -12.04 34.95 22.86
C THR A 15 -13.33 34.17 22.67
N LEU A 16 -13.67 33.79 21.43
CA LEU A 16 -14.82 32.95 21.12
C LEU A 16 -14.68 31.56 21.72
N VAL A 17 -13.51 30.94 21.55
CA VAL A 17 -13.24 29.61 22.14
C VAL A 17 -13.38 29.65 23.66
N ARG A 18 -12.83 30.68 24.31
CA ARG A 18 -13.00 30.89 25.76
C ARG A 18 -14.47 31.10 26.16
N ALA A 19 -15.24 31.87 25.40
CA ALA A 19 -16.65 32.09 25.67
C ALA A 19 -17.51 30.83 25.55
N LEU A 20 -17.18 29.94 24.57
CA LEU A 20 -17.89 28.66 24.37
C LEU A 20 -17.50 27.58 25.39
N THR A 21 -16.25 27.58 25.88
CA THR A 21 -15.69 26.45 26.64
C THR A 21 -15.29 26.80 28.08
N GLY A 22 -15.17 28.09 28.42
CA GLY A 22 -14.59 28.55 29.67
C GLY A 22 -13.04 28.41 29.75
N VAL A 23 -12.37 27.87 28.73
CA VAL A 23 -10.94 27.60 28.71
C VAL A 23 -10.19 28.67 27.93
N ASP A 24 -9.18 29.27 28.55
CA ASP A 24 -8.21 30.13 27.87
C ASP A 24 -7.16 29.27 27.14
N THR A 25 -7.13 29.35 25.82
CA THR A 25 -6.23 28.57 24.95
C THR A 25 -4.83 29.15 24.84
N ASP A 26 -4.63 30.44 25.16
CA ASP A 26 -3.31 31.09 25.20
C ASP A 26 -2.57 30.74 26.49
N ARG A 27 -1.66 29.76 26.41
CA ARG A 27 -0.95 29.19 27.57
C ARG A 27 0.47 29.73 27.71
N LEU A 28 1.09 30.12 26.61
CA LEU A 28 2.46 30.62 26.61
C LEU A 28 2.52 32.05 27.19
N PRO A 29 3.54 32.35 28.04
CA PRO A 29 3.74 33.72 28.52
C PRO A 29 3.87 34.74 27.39
N GLU A 30 4.44 34.30 26.25
CA GLU A 30 4.61 35.14 25.06
C GLU A 30 3.29 35.42 24.35
N GLU A 31 2.37 34.46 24.27
CA GLU A 31 1.01 34.64 23.74
C GLU A 31 0.26 35.68 24.55
N LYS A 32 0.29 35.55 25.89
CA LYS A 32 -0.37 36.51 26.79
C LYS A 32 0.24 37.90 26.72
N ARG A 33 1.57 38.01 26.54
CA ARG A 33 2.25 39.30 26.44
C ARG A 33 1.97 39.99 25.10
N ARG A 34 1.90 39.22 24.00
CA ARG A 34 1.70 39.74 22.64
C ARG A 34 0.22 39.85 22.25
N GLY A 35 -0.68 39.17 22.96
CA GLY A 35 -2.09 39.07 22.62
C GLY A 35 -2.40 38.27 21.37
N ILE A 36 -1.47 37.39 20.95
CA ILE A 36 -1.59 36.57 19.73
C ILE A 36 -1.28 35.11 20.04
N SER A 37 -2.09 34.19 19.54
CA SER A 37 -1.83 32.76 19.62
C SER A 37 -0.67 32.38 18.71
N ILE A 38 0.29 31.62 19.22
CA ILE A 38 1.50 31.15 18.51
C ILE A 38 1.39 29.66 18.20
N GLU A 39 0.90 28.88 19.17
CA GLU A 39 0.66 27.45 19.04
C GLU A 39 -0.82 27.14 18.87
N LEU A 40 -1.13 25.87 18.52
CA LEU A 40 -2.50 25.39 18.53
C LEU A 40 -3.04 25.35 19.95
N GLY A 41 -4.14 26.04 20.19
CA GLY A 41 -4.90 25.97 21.41
C GLY A 41 -5.95 24.86 21.34
N TYR A 42 -6.24 24.21 22.45
CA TYR A 42 -7.22 23.11 22.51
C TYR A 42 -8.16 23.30 23.69
N ALA A 43 -9.44 23.24 23.39
CA ALA A 43 -10.52 23.34 24.39
C ALA A 43 -11.64 22.35 24.06
N PHE A 44 -12.53 22.11 24.99
CA PHE A 44 -13.65 21.19 24.85
C PHE A 44 -14.87 21.74 25.53
N PHE A 45 -16.05 21.47 24.95
CA PHE A 45 -17.33 21.63 25.68
C PHE A 45 -18.20 20.38 25.48
N GLU A 46 -19.12 20.17 26.40
CA GLU A 46 -20.06 19.05 26.33
C GLU A 46 -21.38 19.55 25.72
N SER A 47 -21.88 18.85 24.71
CA SER A 47 -23.21 19.13 24.16
C SER A 47 -24.29 18.71 25.15
N ALA A 48 -25.50 19.24 24.98
CA ALA A 48 -26.65 18.85 25.79
C ALA A 48 -26.97 17.35 25.74
N GLN A 49 -26.53 16.66 24.69
CA GLN A 49 -26.68 15.20 24.51
C GLN A 49 -25.48 14.39 25.04
N GLY A 50 -24.55 15.01 25.77
CA GLY A 50 -23.39 14.34 26.36
C GLY A 50 -22.22 14.08 25.39
N SER A 51 -22.34 14.50 24.13
CA SER A 51 -21.25 14.42 23.19
C SER A 51 -20.20 15.49 23.45
N ARG A 52 -18.91 15.10 23.44
CA ARG A 52 -17.83 16.04 23.66
C ARG A 52 -17.31 16.61 22.34
N ILE A 53 -17.32 17.92 22.21
CA ILE A 53 -16.89 18.66 21.02
C ILE A 53 -15.54 19.29 21.33
N GLY A 54 -14.52 18.92 20.53
CA GLY A 54 -13.18 19.50 20.60
C GLY A 54 -13.09 20.77 19.77
N LEU A 55 -12.49 21.83 20.32
CA LEU A 55 -12.16 23.04 19.58
C LEU A 55 -10.64 23.15 19.43
N ILE A 56 -10.20 23.45 18.21
CA ILE A 56 -8.82 23.80 17.89
C ILE A 56 -8.78 25.30 17.59
N ASP A 57 -8.13 26.04 18.46
CA ASP A 57 -7.86 27.45 18.23
C ASP A 57 -6.56 27.61 17.44
N VAL A 58 -6.68 28.11 16.20
CA VAL A 58 -5.54 28.23 15.31
C VAL A 58 -4.97 29.64 15.30
N PRO A 59 -3.63 29.80 15.21
CA PRO A 59 -3.00 31.11 15.07
C PRO A 59 -3.51 31.85 13.85
N GLY A 60 -3.74 33.17 13.99
CA GLY A 60 -4.20 34.02 12.88
C GLY A 60 -3.11 34.66 12.05
N HIS A 61 -1.85 34.60 12.48
CA HIS A 61 -0.74 35.32 11.86
C HIS A 61 -0.19 34.60 10.61
N GLU A 62 0.08 35.30 9.51
CA GLU A 62 0.60 34.76 8.23
C GLU A 62 1.84 33.87 8.38
N ARG A 63 2.77 34.22 9.29
CA ARG A 63 3.97 33.42 9.58
C ARG A 63 3.67 32.09 10.26
N LEU A 64 2.46 31.90 10.76
CA LEU A 64 2.03 30.69 11.50
C LEU A 64 1.07 29.82 10.68
N VAL A 65 0.93 30.05 9.37
CA VAL A 65 0.08 29.26 8.48
C VAL A 65 0.46 27.77 8.53
N HIS A 66 1.74 27.42 8.68
CA HIS A 66 2.16 26.02 8.86
C HIS A 66 1.59 25.39 10.14
N THR A 67 1.46 26.18 11.20
CA THR A 67 0.80 25.73 12.46
C THR A 67 -0.69 25.55 12.25
N MET A 68 -1.34 26.48 11.56
CA MET A 68 -2.74 26.39 11.16
C MET A 68 -3.00 25.14 10.32
N LEU A 69 -2.17 24.87 9.30
CA LEU A 69 -2.29 23.69 8.43
C LEU A 69 -2.19 22.40 9.22
N SER A 70 -1.29 22.31 10.21
CA SER A 70 -1.18 21.11 11.05
C SER A 70 -2.42 20.83 11.89
N GLY A 71 -3.14 21.87 12.30
CA GLY A 71 -4.44 21.73 12.97
C GLY A 71 -5.58 21.42 12.00
N ALA A 72 -5.59 22.08 10.84
CA ALA A 72 -6.68 22.02 9.87
C ALA A 72 -6.92 20.63 9.26
N THR A 73 -5.90 19.77 9.19
CA THR A 73 -6.04 18.43 8.62
C THR A 73 -6.93 17.49 9.44
N GLY A 74 -7.04 17.75 10.76
CA GLY A 74 -7.90 16.97 11.68
C GLY A 74 -9.30 17.55 11.92
N ILE A 75 -9.64 18.70 11.29
CA ILE A 75 -10.91 19.42 11.51
C ILE A 75 -12.06 18.75 10.75
N ASP A 76 -13.20 18.55 11.44
CA ASP A 76 -14.48 18.13 10.85
C ASP A 76 -15.29 19.33 10.36
N HIS A 77 -15.31 20.39 11.16
CA HIS A 77 -16.08 21.60 10.91
C HIS A 77 -15.22 22.84 11.15
N ALA A 78 -15.29 23.80 10.24
CA ALA A 78 -14.55 25.05 10.37
C ALA A 78 -15.44 26.19 10.85
N LEU A 79 -14.99 26.95 11.86
CA LEU A 79 -15.54 28.24 12.22
C LEU A 79 -14.69 29.34 11.60
N MET A 80 -15.20 30.01 10.58
CA MET A 80 -14.54 31.14 9.93
C MET A 80 -15.00 32.44 10.58
N LEU A 81 -14.10 33.09 11.32
CA LEU A 81 -14.37 34.31 12.07
C LEU A 81 -14.06 35.57 11.25
N VAL A 82 -14.99 36.49 11.27
CA VAL A 82 -14.87 37.83 10.68
C VAL A 82 -15.32 38.84 11.72
N ALA A 83 -14.45 39.76 12.11
CA ALA A 83 -14.85 40.80 13.08
C ALA A 83 -15.71 41.87 12.41
N ALA A 84 -16.76 42.30 13.08
CA ALA A 84 -17.74 43.27 12.57
C ALA A 84 -17.11 44.65 12.35
N ASP A 85 -16.13 45.03 13.18
CA ASP A 85 -15.38 46.28 13.08
C ASP A 85 -14.45 46.28 11.83
N ASP A 86 -13.73 45.19 11.54
CA ASP A 86 -12.74 45.10 10.48
C ASP A 86 -13.33 44.63 9.14
N GLY A 87 -14.19 43.60 9.15
CA GLY A 87 -14.71 42.95 7.95
C GLY A 87 -13.76 41.87 7.40
N VAL A 88 -13.89 41.54 6.11
CA VAL A 88 -13.09 40.51 5.46
C VAL A 88 -11.67 41.00 5.15
N MET A 89 -10.70 40.48 5.88
CA MET A 89 -9.27 40.83 5.80
C MET A 89 -8.44 39.87 4.93
N PRO A 90 -7.22 40.21 4.51
CA PRO A 90 -6.38 39.34 3.67
C PRO A 90 -6.16 37.94 4.25
N GLN A 91 -5.86 37.82 5.54
CA GLN A 91 -5.68 36.51 6.20
C GLN A 91 -7.00 35.72 6.29
N THR A 92 -8.14 36.40 6.36
CA THR A 92 -9.45 35.74 6.26
C THR A 92 -9.59 35.03 4.91
N ARG A 93 -9.16 35.68 3.83
CA ARG A 93 -9.18 35.09 2.48
C ARG A 93 -8.20 33.94 2.34
N GLU A 94 -6.99 34.03 2.89
CA GLU A 94 -6.00 32.96 2.86
C GLU A 94 -6.48 31.73 3.65
N HIS A 95 -7.00 31.92 4.89
CA HIS A 95 -7.55 30.83 5.69
C HIS A 95 -8.75 30.19 5.01
N PHE A 96 -9.61 30.98 4.38
CA PHE A 96 -10.73 30.49 3.59
C PHE A 96 -10.26 29.64 2.42
N ALA A 97 -9.26 30.09 1.65
CA ALA A 97 -8.68 29.35 0.55
C ALA A 97 -8.13 27.99 1.01
N ILE A 98 -7.41 27.97 2.13
CA ILE A 98 -6.86 26.74 2.71
C ILE A 98 -7.98 25.76 3.09
N LEU A 99 -9.03 26.22 3.76
CA LEU A 99 -10.14 25.35 4.18
C LEU A 99 -10.92 24.78 2.98
N ASP A 100 -11.12 25.58 1.93
CA ASP A 100 -11.77 25.15 0.70
C ASP A 100 -10.91 24.14 -0.06
N LEU A 101 -9.62 24.40 -0.21
CA LEU A 101 -8.66 23.51 -0.86
C LEU A 101 -8.41 22.21 -0.09
N LEU A 102 -8.46 22.24 1.24
CA LEU A 102 -8.39 21.04 2.09
C LEU A 102 -9.68 20.21 2.07
N ALA A 103 -10.69 20.67 1.35
CA ALA A 103 -11.97 19.98 1.28
C ALA A 103 -12.56 19.68 2.68
N VAL A 104 -12.46 20.64 3.62
CA VAL A 104 -13.16 20.54 4.90
C VAL A 104 -14.64 20.37 4.62
N SER A 105 -15.29 19.41 5.28
CA SER A 105 -16.64 18.96 4.89
C SER A 105 -17.68 20.04 5.07
N THR A 106 -17.62 20.78 6.20
CA THR A 106 -18.61 21.78 6.60
C THR A 106 -17.93 22.99 7.23
N ALA A 107 -18.55 24.15 7.10
CA ALA A 107 -18.11 25.36 7.77
C ALA A 107 -19.29 26.18 8.24
N SER A 108 -19.07 27.05 9.25
CA SER A 108 -19.95 28.14 9.63
C SER A 108 -19.17 29.44 9.71
N PHE A 109 -19.76 30.53 9.28
CA PHE A 109 -19.17 31.85 9.46
C PHE A 109 -19.68 32.45 10.76
N VAL A 110 -18.80 33.16 11.47
CA VAL A 110 -19.11 33.83 12.72
C VAL A 110 -18.66 35.27 12.62
N ILE A 111 -19.62 36.20 12.57
CA ILE A 111 -19.35 37.63 12.67
C ILE A 111 -19.21 37.93 14.16
N THR A 112 -18.02 38.30 14.57
CA THR A 112 -17.69 38.57 15.99
C THR A 112 -17.71 40.06 16.29
N LYS A 113 -17.64 40.45 17.57
CA LYS A 113 -17.61 41.81 18.06
C LYS A 113 -18.84 42.65 17.61
N CYS A 114 -20.01 42.02 17.50
CA CYS A 114 -21.22 42.68 17.05
C CYS A 114 -21.70 43.80 18.02
N ASP A 115 -21.24 43.77 19.27
CA ASP A 115 -21.48 44.79 20.30
C ASP A 115 -20.75 46.11 20.03
N ARG A 116 -19.77 46.14 19.14
CA ARG A 116 -18.92 47.31 18.89
C ARG A 116 -19.39 48.21 17.75
N VAL A 117 -20.36 47.76 16.97
CA VAL A 117 -20.77 48.42 15.72
C VAL A 117 -22.30 48.44 15.62
N ASP A 118 -22.81 49.30 14.76
CA ASP A 118 -24.24 49.39 14.47
C ASP A 118 -24.72 48.25 13.53
N ARG A 119 -26.02 48.10 13.41
CA ARG A 119 -26.67 47.06 12.58
C ARG A 119 -26.26 47.18 11.10
N SER A 120 -26.15 48.38 10.55
CA SER A 120 -25.80 48.64 9.16
C SER A 120 -24.41 48.10 8.84
N ARG A 121 -23.46 48.26 9.78
CA ARG A 121 -22.11 47.69 9.62
C ARG A 121 -22.12 46.15 9.66
N ILE A 122 -22.90 45.55 10.56
CA ILE A 122 -23.07 44.08 10.63
C ILE A 122 -23.62 43.56 9.28
N ASP A 123 -24.66 44.20 8.73
CA ASP A 123 -25.26 43.79 7.46
C ASP A 123 -24.25 43.92 6.29
N THR A 124 -23.41 44.95 6.30
CA THR A 124 -22.30 45.09 5.32
C THR A 124 -21.30 43.96 5.42
N VAL A 125 -20.85 43.58 6.62
CA VAL A 125 -19.89 42.51 6.84
C VAL A 125 -20.51 41.16 6.51
N ARG A 126 -21.79 40.97 6.79
CA ARG A 126 -22.55 39.77 6.39
C ARG A 126 -22.56 39.61 4.87
N ALA A 127 -22.80 40.69 4.11
CA ALA A 127 -22.76 40.67 2.65
C ALA A 127 -21.34 40.35 2.11
N GLN A 128 -20.30 40.96 2.69
CA GLN A 128 -18.90 40.67 2.35
C GLN A 128 -18.53 39.19 2.59
N THR A 129 -18.99 38.63 3.73
CA THR A 129 -18.77 37.23 4.11
C THR A 129 -19.49 36.27 3.15
N ALA A 130 -20.75 36.56 2.80
CA ALA A 130 -21.51 35.79 1.83
C ALA A 130 -20.83 35.84 0.43
N GLN A 131 -20.32 37.02 0.01
CA GLN A 131 -19.58 37.18 -1.24
C GLN A 131 -18.28 36.35 -1.25
N LEU A 132 -17.55 36.32 -0.13
CA LEU A 132 -16.34 35.48 -0.01
C LEU A 132 -16.67 33.99 -0.22
N ALA A 133 -17.81 33.52 0.31
CA ALA A 133 -18.23 32.12 0.19
C ALA A 133 -18.73 31.75 -1.22
N THR A 134 -19.08 32.74 -2.06
CA THR A 134 -19.67 32.50 -3.39
C THR A 134 -18.73 31.67 -4.28
N GLY A 135 -19.28 30.64 -4.92
CA GLY A 135 -18.53 29.75 -5.81
C GLY A 135 -17.58 28.77 -5.12
N SER A 136 -17.67 28.64 -3.78
CA SER A 136 -16.97 27.63 -3.00
C SER A 136 -17.94 26.57 -2.49
N ARG A 137 -17.39 25.50 -1.90
CA ARG A 137 -18.19 24.48 -1.20
C ARG A 137 -18.97 25.03 0.01
N PHE A 138 -18.56 26.19 0.54
CA PHE A 138 -19.16 26.85 1.69
C PHE A 138 -20.22 27.90 1.32
N ALA A 139 -20.65 27.98 0.06
CA ALA A 139 -21.62 28.98 -0.41
C ALA A 139 -22.96 28.97 0.35
N ARG A 140 -23.30 27.85 0.99
CA ARG A 140 -24.53 27.70 1.81
C ARG A 140 -24.26 27.61 3.31
N ALA A 141 -23.03 27.90 3.75
CA ALA A 141 -22.67 27.84 5.16
C ALA A 141 -23.45 28.90 5.96
N PRO A 142 -24.00 28.56 7.16
CA PRO A 142 -24.70 29.51 7.98
C PRO A 142 -23.78 30.62 8.50
N ILE A 143 -24.33 31.81 8.71
CA ILE A 143 -23.63 32.98 9.26
C ILE A 143 -24.26 33.34 10.60
N PHE A 144 -23.47 33.26 11.66
CA PHE A 144 -23.86 33.62 13.03
C PHE A 144 -23.32 34.99 13.41
N GLU A 145 -24.10 35.78 14.12
CA GLU A 145 -23.72 37.07 14.70
C GLU A 145 -23.50 36.86 16.19
N VAL A 146 -22.32 37.22 16.69
CA VAL A 146 -21.93 36.86 18.05
C VAL A 146 -21.17 38.02 18.72
N SER A 147 -21.47 38.25 19.97
CA SER A 147 -20.62 39.01 20.88
C SER A 147 -20.14 38.12 22.03
N ALA A 148 -18.86 37.84 22.09
CA ALA A 148 -18.28 37.09 23.21
C ALA A 148 -18.21 37.91 24.50
N ALA A 149 -18.35 39.24 24.42
CA ALA A 149 -18.35 40.16 25.56
C ALA A 149 -19.74 40.22 26.26
N THR A 150 -20.82 40.25 25.48
CA THR A 150 -22.21 40.31 26.03
C THR A 150 -22.84 38.93 26.17
N GLY A 151 -22.33 37.94 25.44
CA GLY A 151 -22.92 36.59 25.36
C GLY A 151 -23.94 36.42 24.24
N ASP A 152 -24.27 37.49 23.49
CA ASP A 152 -25.25 37.44 22.42
C ASP A 152 -24.83 36.47 21.29
N GLY A 153 -25.78 35.65 20.82
CA GLY A 153 -25.55 34.65 19.74
C GLY A 153 -24.76 33.40 20.14
N LEU A 154 -24.10 33.34 21.30
CA LEU A 154 -23.31 32.20 21.75
C LEU A 154 -24.14 30.92 21.89
N ALA A 155 -25.31 31.00 22.54
CA ALA A 155 -26.20 29.86 22.75
C ALA A 155 -26.68 29.25 21.42
N THR A 156 -27.00 30.09 20.42
CA THR A 156 -27.43 29.66 19.09
C THR A 156 -26.29 28.94 18.36
N LEU A 157 -25.07 29.50 18.42
CA LEU A 157 -23.88 28.86 17.84
C LEU A 157 -23.55 27.51 18.51
N GLN A 158 -23.64 27.46 19.85
CA GLN A 158 -23.38 26.23 20.62
C GLN A 158 -24.39 25.13 20.31
N SER A 159 -25.68 25.49 20.16
CA SER A 159 -26.75 24.56 19.76
C SER A 159 -26.50 24.02 18.37
N HIS A 160 -26.13 24.87 17.41
CA HIS A 160 -25.79 24.45 16.06
C HIS A 160 -24.59 23.45 16.01
N LEU A 161 -23.52 23.73 16.76
CA LEU A 161 -22.38 22.84 16.86
C LEU A 161 -22.74 21.50 17.51
N SER A 162 -23.63 21.51 18.49
CA SER A 162 -24.16 20.32 19.16
C SER A 162 -24.98 19.45 18.20
N GLU A 163 -25.81 20.07 17.37
CA GLU A 163 -26.59 19.40 16.34
C GLU A 163 -25.67 18.75 15.27
N LEU A 164 -24.70 19.50 14.77
CA LEU A 164 -23.71 18.94 13.83
C LEU A 164 -22.95 17.74 14.42
N ALA A 165 -22.58 17.81 15.69
CA ALA A 165 -21.90 16.70 16.36
C ALA A 165 -22.77 15.45 16.46
N SER A 166 -24.09 15.60 16.68
CA SER A 166 -25.04 14.48 16.74
C SER A 166 -25.28 13.84 15.39
N GLN A 167 -25.15 14.59 14.29
CA GLN A 167 -25.32 14.12 12.91
C GLN A 167 -24.03 13.55 12.31
N SER A 168 -22.89 13.75 12.97
CA SER A 168 -21.61 13.27 12.49
C SER A 168 -21.51 11.76 12.61
N ALA A 169 -21.29 11.05 11.49
CA ALA A 169 -21.05 9.62 11.51
C ALA A 169 -19.76 9.29 12.27
N PRO A 170 -19.72 8.18 13.01
CA PRO A 170 -18.49 7.73 13.64
C PRO A 170 -17.39 7.55 12.59
N ARG A 171 -16.21 8.12 12.84
CA ARG A 171 -15.02 7.93 11.99
C ARG A 171 -14.37 6.58 12.20
N ASP A 172 -14.69 5.93 13.31
CA ASP A 172 -14.07 4.69 13.75
C ASP A 172 -14.69 3.51 12.99
N ARG A 173 -13.86 2.84 12.17
CA ARG A 173 -14.18 1.58 11.52
C ARG A 173 -13.27 0.53 12.11
N GLU A 174 -13.80 -0.62 12.51
CA GLU A 174 -13.01 -1.73 13.05
C GLU A 174 -11.86 -2.17 12.14
N SER A 175 -12.02 -1.96 10.84
CA SER A 175 -11.00 -2.27 9.84
C SER A 175 -9.88 -1.25 9.73
N ASP A 176 -10.02 -0.06 10.34
CA ASP A 176 -9.05 1.00 10.17
C ASP A 176 -7.88 0.85 11.17
N GLY A 177 -6.66 0.99 10.67
CA GLY A 177 -5.47 1.03 11.50
C GLY A 177 -5.37 2.33 12.30
N PHE A 178 -4.86 2.23 13.52
CA PHE A 178 -4.65 3.40 14.35
C PHE A 178 -3.61 4.34 13.76
N ARG A 179 -3.93 5.64 13.71
CA ARG A 179 -3.02 6.72 13.29
C ARG A 179 -3.20 7.95 14.16
N ILE A 180 -2.13 8.41 14.80
CA ILE A 180 -2.09 9.69 15.51
C ILE A 180 -0.97 10.57 14.95
N ALA A 181 -1.31 11.81 14.59
CA ALA A 181 -0.34 12.83 14.20
C ALA A 181 0.25 13.47 15.46
N ILE A 182 1.57 13.41 15.60
CA ILE A 182 2.27 13.99 16.76
C ILE A 182 2.33 15.50 16.61
N ASP A 183 1.71 16.23 17.53
CA ASP A 183 1.78 17.69 17.60
C ASP A 183 2.73 18.20 18.70
N ARG A 184 2.91 17.44 19.79
CA ARG A 184 3.88 17.74 20.86
C ARG A 184 4.53 16.47 21.38
N VAL A 185 5.79 16.61 21.84
CA VAL A 185 6.55 15.56 22.56
C VAL A 185 7.18 16.17 23.79
N PHE A 186 6.96 15.58 24.93
CA PHE A 186 7.54 16.03 26.21
C PHE A 186 7.77 14.85 27.16
N VAL A 187 8.44 15.11 28.27
CA VAL A 187 8.69 14.11 29.32
C VAL A 187 7.93 14.51 30.56
N ILE A 188 7.25 13.55 31.16
CA ILE A 188 6.62 13.70 32.48
C ILE A 188 7.35 12.77 33.44
N GLU A 189 7.77 13.32 34.60
CA GLU A 189 8.39 12.54 35.66
C GLU A 189 7.48 11.39 36.10
N GLY A 190 8.01 10.17 36.17
CA GLY A 190 7.27 8.95 36.46
C GLY A 190 6.52 8.32 35.25
N SER A 191 6.13 9.11 34.27
CA SER A 191 5.40 8.61 33.09
C SER A 191 6.30 8.38 31.85
N GLY A 192 7.46 9.06 31.80
CA GLY A 192 8.41 8.95 30.68
C GLY A 192 8.02 9.85 29.49
N THR A 193 8.29 9.35 28.28
CA THR A 193 7.98 10.09 27.04
C THR A 193 6.48 10.11 26.79
N VAL A 194 5.94 11.30 26.61
CA VAL A 194 4.52 11.54 26.31
C VAL A 194 4.41 12.28 24.98
N ILE A 195 3.53 11.81 24.12
CA ILE A 195 3.11 12.54 22.91
C ILE A 195 1.68 13.02 23.06
N THR A 196 1.34 14.11 22.37
CA THR A 196 -0.04 14.51 22.15
C THR A 196 -0.34 14.60 20.67
N GLY A 197 -1.62 14.43 20.33
CA GLY A 197 -2.07 14.51 18.96
C GLY A 197 -3.56 14.24 18.81
N THR A 198 -4.03 14.39 17.58
CA THR A 198 -5.38 13.97 17.18
C THR A 198 -5.32 12.60 16.54
N VAL A 199 -6.21 11.71 16.95
CA VAL A 199 -6.38 10.39 16.32
C VAL A 199 -7.12 10.56 15.00
N HIS A 200 -6.45 10.23 13.90
CA HIS A 200 -7.03 10.38 12.55
C HIS A 200 -7.87 9.16 12.13
N SER A 201 -7.48 7.96 12.56
CA SER A 201 -8.22 6.72 12.27
C SER A 201 -7.95 5.65 13.32
N GLY A 202 -8.82 4.65 13.39
CA GLY A 202 -8.72 3.48 14.25
C GLY A 202 -8.81 3.78 15.73
N CYS A 203 -8.46 2.78 16.53
CA CYS A 203 -8.49 2.80 17.99
C CYS A 203 -7.17 2.29 18.53
N VAL A 204 -6.74 2.81 19.68
CA VAL A 204 -5.58 2.33 20.44
C VAL A 204 -5.98 2.05 21.89
N ALA A 205 -5.42 0.99 22.47
CA ALA A 205 -5.58 0.62 23.87
C ALA A 205 -4.24 0.65 24.62
N ILE A 206 -4.33 0.66 25.95
CA ILE A 206 -3.17 0.48 26.81
C ILE A 206 -2.54 -0.89 26.53
N GLY A 207 -1.23 -0.92 26.32
CA GLY A 207 -0.48 -2.14 25.99
C GLY A 207 -0.20 -2.33 24.51
N ASP A 208 -0.89 -1.63 23.62
CA ASP A 208 -0.69 -1.71 22.17
C ASP A 208 0.71 -1.26 21.77
N GLU A 209 1.23 -1.91 20.74
CA GLU A 209 2.49 -1.56 20.11
C GLU A 209 2.24 -0.69 18.86
N LEU A 210 2.90 0.44 18.81
CA LEU A 210 2.83 1.41 17.72
C LEU A 210 4.21 1.59 17.06
N VAL A 211 4.20 1.96 15.80
CA VAL A 211 5.40 2.22 14.99
C VAL A 211 5.43 3.69 14.58
N ARG A 212 6.63 4.29 14.64
CA ARG A 212 6.86 5.64 14.13
C ARG A 212 6.87 5.63 12.60
N ALA A 213 6.07 6.50 12.00
CA ALA A 213 6.10 6.77 10.56
C ALA A 213 6.44 8.26 10.29
N PRO A 214 7.19 8.60 9.20
CA PRO A 214 7.72 7.68 8.21
C PRO A 214 8.80 6.75 8.78
N ILE A 215 8.86 5.53 8.26
CA ILE A 215 9.94 4.59 8.61
C ILE A 215 11.21 5.08 7.90
N ALA A 216 12.18 5.53 8.69
CA ALA A 216 13.50 5.95 8.20
C ALA A 216 14.57 5.14 8.93
N GLY A 217 15.23 4.24 8.23
CA GLY A 217 16.20 3.32 8.82
C GLY A 217 15.53 2.24 9.69
N THR A 218 16.00 2.07 10.92
CA THR A 218 15.45 1.08 11.86
C THR A 218 14.03 1.47 12.29
N GLU A 219 13.13 0.50 12.28
CA GLU A 219 11.77 0.64 12.77
C GLU A 219 11.77 0.97 14.27
N LEU A 220 11.16 2.09 14.63
CA LEU A 220 11.02 2.50 16.03
C LEU A 220 9.66 2.08 16.56
N ARG A 221 9.64 1.20 17.53
CA ARG A 221 8.44 0.68 18.20
C ARG A 221 8.26 1.31 19.55
N ALA A 222 7.04 1.65 19.90
CA ALA A 222 6.65 2.21 21.18
C ALA A 222 5.43 1.48 21.72
N ARG A 223 5.43 1.14 23.03
CA ARG A 223 4.27 0.54 23.69
C ARG A 223 3.51 1.60 24.47
N VAL A 224 2.19 1.62 24.33
CA VAL A 224 1.30 2.54 25.06
C VAL A 224 1.20 2.11 26.53
N ARG A 225 1.57 3.01 27.46
CA ARG A 225 1.53 2.76 28.93
C ARG A 225 0.28 3.33 29.58
N SER A 226 -0.13 4.51 29.16
CA SER A 226 -1.37 5.15 29.62
C SER A 226 -1.92 6.10 28.55
N ILE A 227 -3.20 6.35 28.64
CA ILE A 227 -3.95 7.18 27.70
C ILE A 227 -4.73 8.24 28.49
N HIS A 228 -4.67 9.49 28.00
CA HIS A 228 -5.60 10.54 28.37
C HIS A 228 -6.31 10.99 27.11
N ALA A 229 -7.59 10.66 26.98
CA ALA A 229 -8.42 11.09 25.86
C ALA A 229 -9.25 12.30 26.28
N GLN A 230 -9.23 13.38 25.48
CA GLN A 230 -9.97 14.61 25.75
C GLN A 230 -9.79 15.13 27.19
N ASN A 231 -8.56 15.09 27.70
CA ASN A 231 -8.14 15.52 29.05
C ASN A 231 -8.71 14.68 30.22
N ARG A 232 -9.10 13.42 29.99
CA ARG A 232 -9.51 12.44 31.01
C ARG A 232 -8.71 11.15 30.84
N ALA A 233 -8.39 10.47 31.93
CA ALA A 233 -7.80 9.14 31.89
C ALA A 233 -8.77 8.18 31.17
N ALA A 234 -8.24 7.36 30.27
CA ALA A 234 -9.00 6.41 29.48
C ALA A 234 -8.17 5.15 29.18
N ASP A 235 -8.83 4.03 28.97
CA ASP A 235 -8.17 2.78 28.56
C ASP A 235 -7.97 2.71 27.04
N THR A 236 -8.73 3.49 26.28
CA THR A 236 -8.68 3.57 24.82
C THR A 236 -8.76 5.00 24.32
N ALA A 237 -8.25 5.23 23.08
CA ALA A 237 -8.49 6.46 22.33
C ALA A 237 -8.88 6.12 20.90
N ARG A 238 -9.86 6.86 20.32
CA ARG A 238 -10.51 6.59 19.04
C ARG A 238 -10.38 7.74 18.06
N ALA A 239 -10.63 7.43 16.79
CA ALA A 239 -10.65 8.42 15.72
C ALA A 239 -11.55 9.62 16.06
N GLY A 240 -11.04 10.84 15.80
CA GLY A 240 -11.71 12.09 16.14
C GLY A 240 -11.48 12.57 17.58
N GLU A 241 -10.72 11.85 18.39
CA GLU A 241 -10.33 12.29 19.72
C GLU A 241 -8.94 12.89 19.73
N ARG A 242 -8.75 13.90 20.58
CA ARG A 242 -7.42 14.35 20.95
C ARG A 242 -6.95 13.61 22.17
N CYS A 243 -5.76 13.03 22.10
CA CYS A 243 -5.24 12.27 23.23
C CYS A 243 -3.76 12.59 23.54
N ALA A 244 -3.37 12.24 24.76
CA ALA A 244 -1.98 12.11 25.20
C ALA A 244 -1.70 10.64 25.45
N LEU A 245 -0.58 10.13 24.87
CA LEU A 245 -0.12 8.78 25.05
C LEU A 245 1.23 8.79 25.76
N ALA A 246 1.30 8.16 26.95
CA ALA A 246 2.57 7.86 27.57
C ALA A 246 3.14 6.57 26.96
N LEU A 247 4.41 6.61 26.58
CA LEU A 247 5.05 5.59 25.77
C LEU A 247 6.21 4.92 26.51
N ALA A 248 6.37 3.61 26.32
CA ALA A 248 7.53 2.86 26.72
C ALA A 248 8.36 2.46 25.49
N GLY A 249 9.67 2.26 25.69
CA GLY A 249 10.58 1.81 24.63
C GLY A 249 11.10 2.92 23.72
N VAL A 250 10.73 4.19 23.98
CA VAL A 250 11.18 5.33 23.19
C VAL A 250 11.58 6.51 24.06
N ASN A 251 12.60 7.27 23.60
CA ASN A 251 13.06 8.50 24.21
C ASN A 251 12.47 9.71 23.48
N ARG A 252 12.41 10.86 24.14
CA ARG A 252 11.87 12.11 23.60
C ARG A 252 12.53 12.55 22.29
N ASP A 253 13.84 12.40 22.18
CA ASP A 253 14.65 12.80 21.02
C ASP A 253 14.40 11.95 19.76
N GLN A 254 13.83 10.76 19.94
CA GLN A 254 13.47 9.84 18.85
C GLN A 254 12.13 10.19 18.19
N LEU A 255 11.32 11.03 18.82
CA LEU A 255 10.02 11.46 18.31
C LEU A 255 10.00 12.97 18.09
N ARG A 256 9.35 13.41 17.04
CA ARG A 256 9.25 14.83 16.67
C ARG A 256 7.83 15.17 16.20
N ARG A 257 7.46 16.44 16.36
CA ARG A 257 6.25 17.01 15.74
C ARG A 257 6.27 16.74 14.23
N GLY A 258 5.11 16.40 13.66
CA GLY A 258 4.95 16.06 12.26
C GLY A 258 5.10 14.57 11.93
N GLN A 259 5.69 13.79 12.82
CA GLN A 259 5.69 12.34 12.69
C GLN A 259 4.35 11.74 13.13
N TRP A 260 4.18 10.47 12.80
CA TRP A 260 3.02 9.68 13.17
C TRP A 260 3.42 8.52 14.07
N LEU A 261 2.51 8.13 14.98
CA LEU A 261 2.51 6.79 15.56
C LEU A 261 1.30 6.03 15.00
N VAL A 262 1.57 4.83 14.52
CA VAL A 262 0.58 4.05 13.76
C VAL A 262 0.63 2.57 14.12
N SER A 263 -0.46 1.85 13.82
CA SER A 263 -0.44 0.38 13.85
C SER A 263 0.65 -0.15 12.92
N PRO A 264 1.40 -1.20 13.30
CA PRO A 264 2.55 -1.70 12.52
C PRO A 264 2.21 -2.05 11.06
N SER A 265 1.03 -2.65 10.82
CA SER A 265 0.61 -3.10 9.48
C SER A 265 0.40 -1.98 8.47
N ILE A 266 0.13 -0.75 8.93
CA ILE A 266 -0.11 0.42 8.06
C ILE A 266 1.07 1.39 8.01
N ALA A 267 2.15 1.10 8.72
CA ALA A 267 3.34 1.94 8.72
C ALA A 267 3.99 1.99 7.34
N LEU A 268 4.31 3.19 6.88
CA LEU A 268 4.90 3.42 5.57
C LEU A 268 5.82 4.64 5.54
N ALA A 269 6.64 4.72 4.50
CA ALA A 269 7.40 5.90 4.13
C ALA A 269 7.41 6.04 2.61
N THR A 270 7.23 7.25 2.11
CA THR A 270 7.23 7.53 0.68
C THR A 270 7.88 8.87 0.36
N GLN A 271 8.50 8.96 -0.82
CA GLN A 271 8.99 10.21 -1.42
C GLN A 271 8.24 10.55 -2.72
N ARG A 272 7.21 9.74 -3.07
CA ARG A 272 6.39 9.97 -4.27
C ARG A 272 4.94 9.70 -3.95
N ILE A 273 4.10 10.69 -4.23
CA ILE A 273 2.67 10.63 -3.93
C ILE A 273 1.92 11.05 -5.18
N ASP A 274 1.00 10.22 -5.66
CA ASP A 274 0.01 10.70 -6.61
C ASP A 274 -1.16 11.31 -5.83
N ALA A 275 -1.58 12.51 -6.24
CA ALA A 275 -2.63 13.29 -5.59
C ALA A 275 -3.55 13.93 -6.62
N GLY A 276 -4.82 14.10 -6.23
CA GLY A 276 -5.75 14.99 -6.93
C GLY A 276 -5.68 16.38 -6.29
N ILE A 277 -5.35 17.40 -7.07
CA ILE A 277 -5.25 18.78 -6.57
C ILE A 277 -6.07 19.75 -7.40
N THR A 278 -6.53 20.82 -6.76
CA THR A 278 -7.14 21.98 -7.41
C THR A 278 -6.24 23.19 -7.22
N LEU A 279 -5.89 23.87 -8.31
CA LEU A 279 -5.17 25.12 -8.24
C LEU A 279 -6.13 26.21 -7.73
N TRP A 280 -5.68 27.05 -6.79
CA TRP A 280 -6.50 28.12 -6.26
C TRP A 280 -7.01 29.04 -7.38
N LYS A 281 -8.29 29.36 -7.35
CA LYS A 281 -8.97 30.10 -8.44
C LYS A 281 -8.42 31.51 -8.67
N ASP A 282 -7.93 32.17 -7.60
CA ASP A 282 -7.38 33.52 -7.64
C ASP A 282 -5.86 33.51 -7.79
N GLU A 283 -5.24 32.33 -8.10
CA GLU A 283 -3.82 32.26 -8.37
C GLU A 283 -3.51 32.94 -9.73
N PRO A 284 -2.57 33.90 -9.77
CA PRO A 284 -2.33 34.69 -10.99
C PRO A 284 -1.64 33.89 -12.10
N ARG A 285 -1.07 32.74 -11.81
CA ARG A 285 -0.27 31.94 -12.76
C ARG A 285 -0.70 30.48 -12.77
N ALA A 286 -0.69 29.88 -13.95
CA ALA A 286 -0.87 28.44 -14.11
C ALA A 286 0.29 27.66 -13.44
N LEU A 287 -0.01 26.54 -12.81
CA LEU A 287 0.98 25.64 -12.23
C LEU A 287 1.60 24.77 -13.34
N ARG A 288 2.93 24.78 -13.44
CA ARG A 288 3.67 24.01 -14.46
C ARG A 288 4.34 22.79 -13.86
N ALA A 289 4.60 21.81 -14.70
CA ALA A 289 5.42 20.66 -14.32
C ALA A 289 6.84 21.12 -13.92
N GLY A 290 7.39 20.53 -12.86
CA GLY A 290 8.69 20.90 -12.29
C GLY A 290 8.65 22.07 -11.31
N THR A 291 7.48 22.72 -11.09
CA THR A 291 7.37 23.81 -10.10
C THR A 291 7.79 23.33 -8.71
N PRO A 292 8.77 24.00 -8.07
CA PRO A 292 9.13 23.67 -6.69
C PRO A 292 8.05 24.18 -5.73
N VAL A 293 7.71 23.34 -4.74
CA VAL A 293 6.64 23.63 -3.77
C VAL A 293 7.02 23.16 -2.38
N HIS A 294 6.44 23.81 -1.38
CA HIS A 294 6.30 23.23 -0.05
C HIS A 294 5.02 22.38 -0.01
N VAL A 295 5.17 21.12 0.37
CA VAL A 295 4.07 20.16 0.49
C VAL A 295 3.75 19.98 1.97
N HIS A 296 2.53 20.33 2.36
CA HIS A 296 2.03 20.18 3.72
C HIS A 296 1.10 18.96 3.78
N LEU A 297 1.42 18.02 4.67
CA LEU A 297 0.68 16.78 4.94
C LEU A 297 0.56 16.60 6.45
N GLY A 298 -0.63 16.74 7.00
CA GLY A 298 -0.80 16.75 8.44
C GLY A 298 0.02 17.86 9.10
N ALA A 299 0.82 17.50 10.10
CA ALA A 299 1.73 18.42 10.78
C ALA A 299 3.14 18.45 10.13
N THR A 300 3.35 17.78 9.01
CA THR A 300 4.63 17.72 8.28
C THR A 300 4.65 18.73 7.14
N SER A 301 5.80 19.37 6.93
CA SER A 301 6.07 20.22 5.76
C SER A 301 7.40 19.79 5.15
N VAL A 302 7.38 19.44 3.88
CA VAL A 302 8.57 19.04 3.11
C VAL A 302 8.61 19.77 1.78
N THR A 303 9.81 19.97 1.23
CA THR A 303 9.97 20.51 -0.11
C THR A 303 9.87 19.41 -1.17
N GLY A 304 9.44 19.79 -2.36
CA GLY A 304 9.32 18.86 -3.47
C GLY A 304 9.00 19.58 -4.78
N SER A 305 8.64 18.82 -5.79
CA SER A 305 8.23 19.33 -7.09
C SER A 305 6.96 18.65 -7.59
N VAL A 306 6.21 19.34 -8.43
CA VAL A 306 4.96 18.88 -9.02
C VAL A 306 5.20 18.31 -10.40
N ALA A 307 4.71 17.13 -10.70
CA ALA A 307 4.63 16.59 -12.05
C ALA A 307 3.15 16.37 -12.43
N LEU A 308 2.69 17.06 -13.44
CA LEU A 308 1.32 16.89 -13.95
C LEU A 308 1.17 15.53 -14.60
N LEU A 309 0.09 14.80 -14.35
CA LEU A 309 -0.16 13.46 -14.91
C LEU A 309 -1.12 13.52 -16.10
N ASP A 310 -2.21 14.28 -16.01
CA ASP A 310 -3.31 14.34 -16.98
C ASP A 310 -3.62 15.76 -17.51
N ALA A 311 -2.98 16.81 -16.99
CA ALA A 311 -3.27 18.21 -17.34
C ALA A 311 -2.33 18.81 -18.40
N GLY A 312 -1.67 18.00 -19.24
CA GLY A 312 -0.75 18.54 -20.25
C GLY A 312 0.49 19.22 -19.64
N GLU A 313 0.84 20.45 -20.08
CA GLU A 313 2.03 21.19 -19.64
C GLU A 313 1.77 22.09 -18.43
N SER A 314 0.54 22.53 -18.23
CA SER A 314 0.18 23.44 -17.13
C SER A 314 -1.26 23.22 -16.66
N LEU A 315 -1.49 23.54 -15.39
CA LEU A 315 -2.82 23.54 -14.76
C LEU A 315 -3.27 24.98 -14.56
N ALA A 316 -4.42 25.33 -15.12
CA ALA A 316 -5.00 26.66 -15.01
C ALA A 316 -5.57 26.94 -13.61
N PRO A 317 -5.66 28.22 -13.17
CA PRO A 317 -6.36 28.60 -11.94
C PRO A 317 -7.79 28.08 -11.90
N GLY A 318 -8.19 27.53 -10.75
CA GLY A 318 -9.50 26.89 -10.54
C GLY A 318 -9.65 25.49 -11.13
N ALA A 319 -8.71 25.03 -11.97
CA ALA A 319 -8.78 23.70 -12.55
C ALA A 319 -8.29 22.62 -11.57
N HIS A 320 -8.78 21.39 -11.77
CA HIS A 320 -8.38 20.18 -11.07
C HIS A 320 -7.49 19.31 -11.96
N ALA A 321 -6.49 18.68 -11.39
CA ALA A 321 -5.65 17.70 -12.08
C ALA A 321 -5.09 16.65 -11.13
N ARG A 322 -4.74 15.50 -11.69
CA ARG A 322 -3.90 14.52 -11.02
C ARG A 322 -2.44 14.88 -11.20
N VAL A 323 -1.71 14.85 -10.10
CA VAL A 323 -0.29 15.19 -10.05
C VAL A 323 0.50 14.12 -9.32
N GLN A 324 1.78 14.02 -9.63
CA GLN A 324 2.73 13.32 -8.77
C GLN A 324 3.59 14.34 -8.04
N LEU A 325 3.58 14.29 -6.72
CA LEU A 325 4.46 15.05 -5.85
C LEU A 325 5.75 14.25 -5.64
N VAL A 326 6.88 14.81 -6.04
CA VAL A 326 8.20 14.22 -5.84
C VAL A 326 8.88 14.97 -4.71
N LEU A 327 9.02 14.30 -3.56
CA LEU A 327 9.45 14.89 -2.30
C LEU A 327 10.96 14.71 -2.10
N HIS A 328 11.60 15.67 -1.46
CA HIS A 328 13.03 15.60 -1.12
C HIS A 328 13.29 14.74 0.11
N GLU A 329 12.31 14.65 1.01
CA GLU A 329 12.38 13.84 2.24
C GLU A 329 11.22 12.83 2.28
N PRO A 330 11.42 11.66 2.93
CA PRO A 330 10.34 10.70 3.09
C PRO A 330 9.28 11.21 4.07
N VAL A 331 8.02 10.99 3.71
CA VAL A 331 6.85 11.28 4.55
C VAL A 331 6.01 10.01 4.74
N ALA A 332 5.13 10.04 5.73
CA ALA A 332 4.02 9.10 5.82
C ALA A 332 2.75 9.80 5.34
N ALA A 333 2.08 9.19 4.39
CA ALA A 333 0.82 9.68 3.83
C ALA A 333 -0.05 8.50 3.41
N TRP A 334 -1.33 8.63 3.59
CA TRP A 334 -2.31 7.60 3.23
C TRP A 334 -3.33 8.17 2.27
N ARG A 335 -3.99 7.30 1.53
CA ARG A 335 -5.08 7.70 0.64
C ARG A 335 -6.14 8.52 1.40
N GLY A 336 -6.55 9.64 0.83
CA GLY A 336 -7.50 10.57 1.42
C GLY A 336 -6.87 11.60 2.38
N ASP A 337 -5.59 11.48 2.71
CA ASP A 337 -4.91 12.51 3.49
C ASP A 337 -4.91 13.83 2.71
N ARG A 338 -5.20 14.91 3.42
CA ARG A 338 -5.27 16.26 2.84
C ARG A 338 -3.87 16.79 2.57
N VAL A 339 -3.69 17.39 1.40
CA VAL A 339 -2.43 18.01 0.98
C VAL A 339 -2.64 19.46 0.60
N VAL A 340 -1.74 20.34 1.04
CA VAL A 340 -1.68 21.73 0.61
C VAL A 340 -0.31 22.02 0.01
N LEU A 341 -0.30 22.70 -1.12
CA LEU A 341 0.91 23.16 -1.80
C LEU A 341 1.06 24.66 -1.60
N ARG A 342 2.24 25.07 -1.15
CA ARG A 342 2.63 26.47 -1.07
C ARG A 342 3.81 26.72 -2.02
N ASP A 343 4.00 27.98 -2.40
CA ASP A 343 5.11 28.38 -3.25
C ASP A 343 6.48 28.10 -2.59
N ALA A 344 7.55 28.16 -3.37
CA ALA A 344 8.91 27.85 -2.90
C ALA A 344 9.40 28.72 -1.73
N SER A 345 8.82 29.91 -1.55
CA SER A 345 9.09 30.81 -0.41
C SER A 345 8.15 30.56 0.78
N ALA A 346 7.22 29.63 0.65
CA ALA A 346 6.14 29.38 1.62
C ALA A 346 5.33 30.65 1.97
N SER A 347 5.25 31.61 1.05
CA SER A 347 4.57 32.89 1.27
C SER A 347 3.09 32.84 0.94
N ARG A 348 2.66 31.98 0.01
CA ARG A 348 1.26 31.87 -0.41
C ARG A 348 0.85 30.43 -0.74
N THR A 349 -0.41 30.16 -0.54
CA THR A 349 -1.02 28.87 -0.87
C THR A 349 -1.36 28.84 -2.35
N LEU A 350 -0.87 27.81 -3.05
CA LEU A 350 -1.08 27.61 -4.49
C LEU A 350 -2.25 26.68 -4.78
N ALA A 351 -2.22 25.49 -4.18
CA ALA A 351 -3.16 24.42 -4.50
C ALA A 351 -3.42 23.55 -3.27
N GLY A 352 -4.46 22.76 -3.33
CA GLY A 352 -4.75 21.75 -2.33
C GLY A 352 -5.61 20.62 -2.88
N GLY A 353 -5.71 19.56 -2.12
CA GLY A 353 -6.46 18.38 -2.50
C GLY A 353 -6.20 17.19 -1.59
N SER A 354 -6.19 15.98 -2.15
CA SER A 354 -6.01 14.75 -1.39
C SER A 354 -5.04 13.78 -2.05
N VAL A 355 -4.40 12.99 -1.22
CA VAL A 355 -3.56 11.87 -1.64
C VAL A 355 -4.41 10.79 -2.27
N LEU A 356 -4.03 10.33 -3.45
CA LEU A 356 -4.62 9.18 -4.15
C LEU A 356 -3.81 7.92 -3.86
N ASP A 357 -2.51 7.96 -4.15
CA ASP A 357 -1.62 6.80 -4.00
C ASP A 357 -0.27 7.21 -3.39
N PRO A 358 0.04 6.73 -2.16
CA PRO A 358 1.34 6.97 -1.53
C PRO A 358 2.46 6.09 -2.10
N PHE A 359 2.14 5.08 -2.94
CA PHE A 359 3.09 4.19 -3.58
C PHE A 359 3.26 4.48 -5.07
N ALA A 360 3.25 5.77 -5.41
CA ALA A 360 3.32 6.26 -6.77
C ALA A 360 4.58 5.80 -7.52
N PRO A 361 4.45 5.25 -8.75
CA PRO A 361 5.58 4.73 -9.50
C PRO A 361 6.48 5.84 -10.03
N ALA A 362 7.81 5.58 -10.06
CA ALA A 362 8.78 6.52 -10.63
C ALA A 362 8.72 6.58 -12.17
N ARG A 363 8.34 5.48 -12.81
CA ARG A 363 8.25 5.31 -14.28
C ARG A 363 6.82 5.01 -14.71
N TYR A 364 6.49 5.26 -15.97
CA TYR A 364 5.18 4.96 -16.58
C TYR A 364 4.00 5.70 -15.94
N ARG A 365 4.26 6.79 -15.22
CA ARG A 365 3.29 7.56 -14.43
C ARG A 365 2.19 8.25 -15.25
N ARG A 366 2.38 8.43 -16.59
CA ARG A 366 1.43 9.09 -17.51
C ARG A 366 0.83 8.12 -18.53
N THR A 367 1.03 6.81 -18.38
CA THR A 367 0.43 5.85 -19.29
C THR A 367 -1.09 5.82 -19.13
N PRO A 368 -1.85 5.56 -20.22
CA PRO A 368 -3.31 5.41 -20.13
C PRO A 368 -3.72 4.39 -19.05
N GLN A 369 -2.95 3.32 -18.90
CA GLN A 369 -3.14 2.32 -17.86
C GLN A 369 -3.04 2.92 -16.46
N ARG A 370 -1.96 3.68 -16.15
CA ARG A 370 -1.80 4.30 -14.82
C ARG A 370 -2.90 5.32 -14.54
N LEU A 371 -3.33 6.06 -15.53
CA LEU A 371 -4.44 7.01 -15.39
C LEU A 371 -5.78 6.28 -15.12
N ALA A 372 -5.99 5.11 -15.72
CA ALA A 372 -7.15 4.26 -15.41
C ALA A 372 -7.10 3.72 -13.98
N GLU A 373 -5.93 3.26 -13.51
CA GLU A 373 -5.72 2.86 -12.12
C GLU A 373 -6.01 4.01 -11.15
N LEU A 374 -5.51 5.24 -11.43
CA LEU A 374 -5.80 6.42 -10.61
C LEU A 374 -7.28 6.80 -10.62
N THR A 375 -7.99 6.57 -11.75
CA THR A 375 -9.44 6.75 -11.80
C THR A 375 -10.15 5.75 -10.88
N ALA A 376 -9.71 4.51 -10.88
CA ALA A 376 -10.25 3.49 -9.98
C ALA A 376 -9.94 3.82 -8.50
N ILE A 377 -8.72 4.26 -8.19
CA ILE A 377 -8.31 4.67 -6.84
C ILE A 377 -9.15 5.85 -6.31
N ASP A 378 -9.64 6.73 -7.16
CA ASP A 378 -10.43 7.90 -6.76
C ASP A 378 -11.88 7.57 -6.35
N ILE A 379 -12.37 6.37 -6.63
CA ILE A 379 -13.70 5.91 -6.22
C ILE A 379 -13.83 5.94 -4.70
N ALA A 380 -14.91 6.55 -4.19
CA ALA A 380 -15.12 6.77 -2.75
C ALA A 380 -15.39 5.45 -2.00
N ASP A 381 -16.28 4.60 -2.53
CA ASP A 381 -16.58 3.30 -1.93
C ASP A 381 -15.40 2.33 -2.02
N ARG A 382 -15.03 1.70 -0.89
CA ARG A 382 -13.84 0.85 -0.81
C ARG A 382 -13.97 -0.42 -1.65
N ALA A 383 -15.11 -1.10 -1.62
CA ALA A 383 -15.30 -2.35 -2.34
C ALA A 383 -15.34 -2.10 -3.85
N ALA A 384 -16.08 -1.08 -4.28
CA ALA A 384 -16.12 -0.66 -5.69
C ALA A 384 -14.74 -0.23 -6.20
N ARG A 385 -13.98 0.52 -5.39
CA ARG A 385 -12.61 0.93 -5.70
C ARG A 385 -11.67 -0.27 -5.88
N GLN A 386 -11.69 -1.22 -4.95
CA GLN A 386 -10.86 -2.43 -5.03
C GLN A 386 -11.19 -3.23 -6.29
N SER A 387 -12.48 -3.47 -6.58
CA SER A 387 -12.92 -4.17 -7.79
C SER A 387 -12.49 -3.44 -9.06
N ALA A 388 -12.69 -2.13 -9.13
CA ALA A 388 -12.30 -1.31 -10.27
C ALA A 388 -10.78 -1.31 -10.48
N LEU A 389 -9.99 -1.26 -9.40
CA LEU A 389 -8.54 -1.28 -9.47
C LEU A 389 -8.02 -2.64 -9.96
N ILE A 390 -8.58 -3.76 -9.47
CA ILE A 390 -8.26 -5.11 -9.95
C ILE A 390 -8.56 -5.23 -11.45
N ALA A 391 -9.69 -4.67 -11.89
CA ALA A 391 -10.08 -4.67 -13.31
C ALA A 391 -9.18 -3.78 -14.17
N ALA A 392 -8.71 -2.64 -13.65
CA ALA A 392 -7.85 -1.69 -14.37
C ALA A 392 -6.37 -2.11 -14.44
N ALA A 393 -5.93 -3.06 -13.62
CA ALA A 393 -4.52 -3.43 -13.46
C ALA A 393 -4.15 -4.71 -14.22
N PRO A 394 -3.64 -4.63 -15.46
CA PRO A 394 -3.39 -5.81 -16.29
C PRO A 394 -2.28 -6.71 -15.74
N HIS A 395 -1.40 -6.19 -14.90
CA HIS A 395 -0.32 -6.97 -14.30
C HIS A 395 -0.64 -7.43 -12.88
N GLY A 396 -1.91 -7.31 -12.46
CA GLY A 396 -2.35 -7.57 -11.10
C GLY A 396 -2.00 -6.43 -10.12
N ILE A 397 -2.53 -6.53 -8.91
CA ILE A 397 -2.29 -5.57 -7.83
C ILE A 397 -1.75 -6.26 -6.58
N ASN A 398 -1.03 -5.50 -5.77
CA ASN A 398 -0.63 -5.90 -4.43
C ASN A 398 -1.67 -5.40 -3.42
N LEU A 399 -2.54 -6.30 -2.96
CA LEU A 399 -3.60 -5.99 -1.98
C LEU A 399 -3.03 -5.55 -0.62
N THR A 400 -1.93 -6.15 -0.18
CA THR A 400 -1.26 -5.73 1.08
C THR A 400 -0.82 -4.27 0.99
N GLN A 401 -0.28 -3.87 -0.17
CA GLN A 401 0.12 -2.49 -0.41
C GLN A 401 -1.10 -1.56 -0.51
N LEU A 402 -2.20 -2.00 -1.14
CA LEU A 402 -3.45 -1.25 -1.21
C LEU A 402 -4.03 -1.00 0.20
N TYR A 403 -4.13 -2.03 1.05
CA TYR A 403 -4.61 -1.88 2.42
C TYR A 403 -3.72 -0.94 3.24
N ARG A 404 -2.40 -1.06 3.09
CA ARG A 404 -1.44 -0.14 3.73
C ARG A 404 -1.63 1.29 3.23
N ALA A 405 -1.82 1.51 1.92
CA ALA A 405 -2.10 2.81 1.33
C ALA A 405 -3.39 3.44 1.86
N GLU A 406 -4.40 2.63 2.13
CA GLU A 406 -5.68 3.07 2.69
C GLU A 406 -5.68 3.21 4.22
N GLY A 407 -4.59 2.84 4.90
CA GLY A 407 -4.53 2.84 6.36
C GLY A 407 -5.45 1.79 7.00
N VAL A 408 -5.68 0.67 6.33
CA VAL A 408 -6.60 -0.39 6.75
C VAL A 408 -5.83 -1.58 7.28
N LEU A 409 -6.31 -2.17 8.34
CA LEU A 409 -5.81 -3.46 8.83
C LEU A 409 -6.11 -4.54 7.79
N SER A 410 -5.16 -5.41 7.54
CA SER A 410 -5.40 -6.56 6.65
C SER A 410 -6.59 -7.37 7.17
N PRO A 411 -7.49 -7.88 6.31
CA PRO A 411 -8.65 -8.65 6.75
C PRO A 411 -8.23 -9.81 7.66
N PRO A 412 -9.01 -10.14 8.71
CA PRO A 412 -8.80 -11.35 9.49
C PRO A 412 -9.00 -12.57 8.57
N GLY A 413 -7.93 -13.29 8.28
CA GLY A 413 -7.86 -14.37 7.27
C GLY A 413 -6.67 -14.23 6.36
N ALA A 414 -6.04 -13.06 6.30
CA ALA A 414 -4.73 -12.84 5.70
C ALA A 414 -3.56 -13.36 6.57
N GLN A 415 -3.83 -13.83 7.80
CA GLN A 415 -2.83 -14.53 8.62
C GLN A 415 -2.55 -15.93 8.06
N PRO A 416 -1.32 -16.45 8.20
CA PRO A 416 -0.95 -17.77 7.71
C PRO A 416 -1.63 -18.86 8.54
N ALA A 417 -2.91 -19.14 8.26
CA ALA A 417 -3.53 -20.36 8.75
C ALA A 417 -3.25 -21.46 7.72
N ASN A 418 -2.64 -22.54 8.17
CA ASN A 418 -2.56 -23.84 7.51
C ASN A 418 -3.95 -24.25 6.98
N ARG A 419 -4.30 -23.84 5.77
CA ARG A 419 -5.42 -24.42 5.02
C ARG A 419 -4.92 -24.78 3.63
N PRO A 420 -4.92 -26.05 3.30
CA PRO A 420 -4.87 -26.48 1.91
C PRO A 420 -6.22 -26.15 1.29
N ASP A 421 -6.17 -25.62 0.08
CA ASP A 421 -7.26 -25.43 -0.86
C ASP A 421 -8.40 -24.46 -0.48
N HIS A 422 -8.55 -23.46 -1.37
CA HIS A 422 -9.74 -22.65 -1.60
C HIS A 422 -10.28 -21.84 -0.41
N THR A 423 -9.59 -20.78 -0.03
CA THR A 423 -10.23 -19.69 0.71
C THR A 423 -10.89 -18.76 -0.30
N GLU A 424 -12.21 -18.70 -0.26
CA GLU A 424 -13.00 -17.63 -0.84
C GLU A 424 -12.42 -16.30 -0.35
N ALA A 425 -11.73 -15.60 -1.25
CA ALA A 425 -11.40 -14.20 -1.03
C ALA A 425 -12.70 -13.40 -1.06
N PRO A 426 -12.82 -12.31 -0.29
CA PRO A 426 -13.97 -11.44 -0.44
C PRO A 426 -14.08 -11.04 -1.92
N ASP A 427 -15.25 -11.24 -2.49
CA ASP A 427 -15.65 -11.04 -3.87
C ASP A 427 -15.32 -9.65 -4.40
N ALA A 428 -14.09 -9.43 -4.83
CA ALA A 428 -13.64 -8.17 -5.38
C ALA A 428 -13.26 -8.28 -6.87
N GLY A 429 -13.79 -9.28 -7.59
CA GLY A 429 -13.51 -9.43 -9.02
C GLY A 429 -12.14 -10.03 -9.34
N ALA A 430 -11.40 -10.54 -8.35
CA ALA A 430 -10.16 -11.27 -8.55
C ALA A 430 -10.45 -12.75 -8.84
N ASP A 431 -9.76 -13.30 -9.85
CA ASP A 431 -9.82 -14.71 -10.21
C ASP A 431 -8.61 -15.50 -9.68
N ILE A 432 -7.46 -14.84 -9.59
CA ILE A 432 -6.24 -15.41 -9.05
C ILE A 432 -5.79 -14.54 -7.87
N ILE A 433 -5.63 -15.17 -6.71
CA ILE A 433 -5.03 -14.55 -5.52
C ILE A 433 -3.89 -15.44 -5.07
N GLU A 434 -2.70 -14.86 -4.95
CA GLU A 434 -1.47 -15.58 -4.59
C GLU A 434 -0.67 -14.81 -3.56
N ARG A 435 0.08 -15.55 -2.73
CA ARG A 435 1.03 -14.97 -1.79
C ARG A 435 2.44 -14.97 -2.37
N ASP A 436 3.13 -13.84 -2.16
CA ASP A 436 4.56 -13.65 -2.47
C ASP A 436 5.23 -13.05 -1.23
N GLY A 437 5.76 -13.90 -0.38
CA GLY A 437 6.20 -13.50 0.96
C GLY A 437 5.03 -12.96 1.79
N GLU A 438 5.14 -11.70 2.25
CA GLU A 438 4.09 -10.99 2.97
C GLU A 438 3.03 -10.36 2.04
N ALA A 439 3.32 -10.25 0.75
CA ALA A 439 2.41 -9.65 -0.22
C ALA A 439 1.29 -10.61 -0.62
N ILE A 440 0.09 -10.07 -0.76
CA ILE A 440 -1.06 -10.74 -1.37
C ILE A 440 -1.27 -10.08 -2.73
N LEU A 441 -1.12 -10.85 -3.79
CA LEU A 441 -1.27 -10.40 -5.17
C LEU A 441 -2.61 -10.87 -5.72
N ALA A 442 -3.29 -10.03 -6.50
CA ALA A 442 -4.57 -10.33 -7.11
C ALA A 442 -4.56 -10.00 -8.61
N LEU A 443 -5.19 -10.85 -9.42
CA LEU A 443 -5.37 -10.68 -10.86
C LEU A 443 -6.84 -10.93 -11.23
N SER A 444 -7.41 -10.07 -12.09
CA SER A 444 -8.80 -10.23 -12.55
C SER A 444 -8.97 -11.43 -13.49
N ALA A 445 -10.20 -11.95 -13.57
CA ALA A 445 -10.57 -13.04 -14.49
C ALA A 445 -10.27 -12.68 -15.95
N ALA A 446 -10.60 -11.45 -16.35
CA ALA A 446 -10.37 -10.97 -17.71
C ALA A 446 -8.88 -11.00 -18.09
N HIS A 447 -8.01 -10.49 -17.20
CA HIS A 447 -6.57 -10.50 -17.45
C HIS A 447 -5.96 -11.90 -17.35
N ALA A 448 -6.45 -12.74 -16.44
CA ALA A 448 -6.03 -14.14 -16.34
C ALA A 448 -6.34 -14.91 -17.63
N THR A 449 -7.55 -14.70 -18.20
CA THR A 449 -7.94 -15.29 -19.48
C THR A 449 -7.06 -14.79 -20.62
N LEU A 450 -6.83 -13.46 -20.70
CA LEU A 450 -5.97 -12.87 -21.71
C LEU A 450 -4.54 -13.44 -21.68
N TYR A 451 -3.95 -13.57 -20.48
CA TYR A 451 -2.62 -14.17 -20.34
C TYR A 451 -2.61 -15.67 -20.67
N ALA A 452 -3.68 -16.38 -20.36
CA ALA A 452 -3.82 -17.80 -20.74
C ALA A 452 -3.83 -17.97 -22.26
N GLU A 453 -4.61 -17.17 -22.97
CA GLU A 453 -4.66 -17.16 -24.44
C GLU A 453 -3.28 -16.80 -25.05
N GLN A 454 -2.65 -15.74 -24.53
CA GLN A 454 -1.32 -15.33 -24.98
C GLN A 454 -0.27 -16.43 -24.75
N LEU A 455 -0.35 -17.16 -23.64
CA LEU A 455 0.54 -18.27 -23.33
C LEU A 455 0.37 -19.40 -24.36
N ILE A 456 -0.86 -19.81 -24.64
CA ILE A 456 -1.17 -20.85 -25.63
C ILE A 456 -0.67 -20.45 -27.01
N LEU A 457 -0.92 -19.21 -27.44
CA LEU A 457 -0.43 -18.69 -28.73
C LEU A 457 1.10 -18.65 -28.78
N THR A 458 1.77 -18.26 -27.68
CA THR A 458 3.23 -18.22 -27.59
C THR A 458 3.83 -19.62 -27.69
N LEU A 459 3.21 -20.62 -27.04
CA LEU A 459 3.63 -22.02 -27.17
C LEU A 459 3.41 -22.54 -28.59
N GLY A 460 2.29 -22.24 -29.24
CA GLY A 460 2.04 -22.62 -30.63
C GLY A 460 3.13 -22.11 -31.56
N ARG A 461 3.43 -20.81 -31.50
CA ARG A 461 4.53 -20.21 -32.30
C ARG A 461 5.89 -20.80 -31.97
N PHE A 462 6.16 -21.10 -30.69
CA PHE A 462 7.41 -21.74 -30.28
C PHE A 462 7.54 -23.13 -30.92
N HIS A 463 6.48 -23.93 -30.90
CA HIS A 463 6.48 -25.28 -31.49
C HIS A 463 6.60 -25.25 -33.03
N GLU A 464 6.02 -24.23 -33.70
CA GLU A 464 6.23 -24.05 -35.15
C GLU A 464 7.67 -23.71 -35.49
N GLN A 465 8.33 -22.87 -34.67
CA GLN A 465 9.73 -22.47 -34.90
C GLN A 465 10.74 -23.50 -34.45
N HIS A 466 10.39 -24.32 -33.46
CA HIS A 466 11.26 -25.33 -32.84
C HIS A 466 10.53 -26.69 -32.73
N PRO A 467 10.22 -27.33 -33.85
CA PRO A 467 9.43 -28.57 -33.84
C PRO A 467 10.11 -29.72 -33.13
N ASP A 468 11.46 -29.68 -33.03
CA ASP A 468 12.27 -30.69 -32.36
C ASP A 468 12.42 -30.44 -30.84
N GLU A 469 11.98 -29.28 -30.33
CA GLU A 469 12.02 -28.95 -28.90
C GLU A 469 10.67 -29.22 -28.25
N LEU A 470 10.69 -29.82 -27.06
CA LEU A 470 9.45 -30.09 -26.32
C LEU A 470 8.69 -28.79 -25.94
N GLY A 471 9.45 -27.75 -25.59
CA GLY A 471 8.90 -26.45 -25.22
C GLY A 471 9.89 -25.63 -24.37
N PRO A 472 9.57 -24.38 -24.04
CA PRO A 472 10.37 -23.57 -23.14
C PRO A 472 10.16 -23.97 -21.68
N ASP A 473 11.14 -23.68 -20.82
CA ASP A 473 10.94 -23.72 -19.36
C ASP A 473 9.99 -22.59 -18.91
N ILE A 474 9.44 -22.71 -17.68
CA ILE A 474 8.47 -21.77 -17.13
C ILE A 474 9.00 -20.34 -17.12
N ALA A 475 10.29 -20.13 -16.79
CA ALA A 475 10.89 -18.80 -16.71
C ALA A 475 11.08 -18.17 -18.09
N ARG A 476 11.51 -18.96 -19.08
CA ARG A 476 11.63 -18.54 -20.49
C ARG A 476 10.25 -18.21 -21.05
N LEU A 477 9.26 -19.04 -20.77
CA LEU A 477 7.88 -18.85 -21.21
C LEU A 477 7.30 -17.55 -20.66
N ARG A 478 7.53 -17.25 -19.36
CA ARG A 478 7.11 -15.98 -18.76
C ARG A 478 7.72 -14.77 -19.47
N ARG A 479 9.04 -14.80 -19.75
CA ARG A 479 9.71 -13.70 -20.45
C ARG A 479 9.15 -13.46 -21.85
N LEU A 480 8.72 -14.51 -22.53
CA LEU A 480 8.14 -14.44 -23.87
C LEU A 480 6.68 -13.95 -23.86
N THR A 481 5.91 -14.33 -22.83
CA THR A 481 4.45 -14.09 -22.79
C THR A 481 4.07 -12.90 -21.93
N ALA A 482 4.58 -12.83 -20.68
CA ALA A 482 4.12 -11.93 -19.64
C ALA A 482 5.27 -11.38 -18.77
N PRO A 483 6.22 -10.64 -19.35
CA PRO A 483 7.44 -10.22 -18.64
C PRO A 483 7.17 -9.31 -17.44
N ARG A 484 6.04 -8.61 -17.41
CA ARG A 484 5.63 -7.70 -16.33
C ARG A 484 4.76 -8.34 -15.26
N LEU A 485 4.18 -9.52 -15.52
CA LEU A 485 3.35 -10.21 -14.53
C LEU A 485 4.23 -10.71 -13.38
N PRO A 486 3.90 -10.46 -12.10
CA PRO A 486 4.61 -11.02 -10.95
C PRO A 486 4.75 -12.53 -11.03
N ASP A 487 5.88 -13.06 -10.54
CA ASP A 487 6.17 -14.49 -10.67
C ASP A 487 5.14 -15.37 -9.97
N ALA A 488 4.67 -14.99 -8.78
CA ALA A 488 3.65 -15.73 -8.05
C ALA A 488 2.33 -15.86 -8.86
N LEU A 489 1.86 -14.77 -9.47
CA LEU A 489 0.66 -14.80 -10.34
C LEU A 489 0.89 -15.62 -11.61
N TRP A 490 2.09 -15.53 -12.19
CA TRP A 490 2.46 -16.35 -13.33
C TRP A 490 2.44 -17.85 -13.00
N GLN A 491 3.06 -18.25 -11.88
CA GLN A 491 3.07 -19.63 -11.41
C GLN A 491 1.65 -20.15 -11.15
N ALA A 492 0.78 -19.32 -10.57
CA ALA A 492 -0.62 -19.66 -10.35
C ALA A 492 -1.38 -19.89 -11.66
N LEU A 493 -1.17 -19.01 -12.64
CA LEU A 493 -1.76 -19.14 -13.96
C LEU A 493 -1.31 -20.45 -14.64
N VAL A 494 -0.01 -20.75 -14.62
CA VAL A 494 0.54 -21.98 -15.20
C VAL A 494 -0.01 -23.21 -14.47
N ARG A 495 -0.07 -23.21 -13.12
CA ARG A 495 -0.69 -24.31 -12.36
C ARG A 495 -2.15 -24.53 -12.76
N ARG A 496 -2.92 -23.45 -12.96
CA ARG A 496 -4.30 -23.54 -13.43
C ARG A 496 -4.40 -24.18 -14.81
N LEU A 497 -3.57 -23.74 -15.78
CA LEU A 497 -3.56 -24.29 -17.13
C LEU A 497 -3.13 -25.76 -17.18
N LEU A 498 -2.21 -26.18 -16.32
CA LEU A 498 -1.85 -27.58 -16.14
C LEU A 498 -3.00 -28.41 -15.58
N ARG A 499 -3.76 -27.89 -14.59
CA ARG A 499 -4.92 -28.58 -14.02
C ARG A 499 -6.06 -28.75 -15.04
N THR A 500 -6.28 -27.75 -15.87
CA THR A 500 -7.33 -27.81 -16.91
C THR A 500 -6.92 -28.63 -18.14
N GLY A 501 -5.66 -29.07 -18.22
CA GLY A 501 -5.12 -29.78 -19.39
C GLY A 501 -4.90 -28.88 -20.61
N ALA A 502 -5.01 -27.55 -20.48
CA ALA A 502 -4.74 -26.62 -21.57
C ALA A 502 -3.27 -26.60 -22.00
N VAL A 503 -2.37 -26.91 -21.07
CA VAL A 503 -0.95 -27.15 -21.32
C VAL A 503 -0.51 -28.42 -20.56
N ALA A 504 0.59 -29.02 -21.02
CA ALA A 504 1.22 -30.14 -20.36
C ALA A 504 2.64 -29.77 -19.91
N ARG A 505 3.12 -30.47 -18.90
CA ARG A 505 4.47 -30.31 -18.37
C ARG A 505 5.21 -31.62 -18.41
N ARG A 506 6.41 -31.60 -18.96
CA ARG A 506 7.34 -32.73 -18.89
C ARG A 506 8.68 -32.23 -18.37
N THR A 507 9.10 -32.74 -17.22
CA THR A 507 10.26 -32.23 -16.45
C THR A 507 10.11 -30.72 -16.14
N SER A 508 10.96 -29.86 -16.70
CA SER A 508 10.91 -28.39 -16.54
C SER A 508 10.23 -27.66 -17.71
N PHE A 509 9.87 -28.39 -18.78
CA PHE A 509 9.35 -27.81 -20.02
C PHE A 509 7.82 -27.80 -20.04
N ILE A 510 7.26 -26.72 -20.57
CA ILE A 510 5.82 -26.54 -20.79
C ILE A 510 5.55 -26.65 -22.29
N HIS A 511 4.50 -27.41 -22.65
CA HIS A 511 4.12 -27.63 -24.05
C HIS A 511 2.59 -27.73 -24.21
N LEU A 512 2.12 -27.59 -25.43
CA LEU A 512 0.73 -27.91 -25.76
C LEU A 512 0.52 -29.42 -25.68
N PRO A 513 -0.66 -29.90 -25.24
CA PRO A 513 -0.94 -31.32 -25.08
C PRO A 513 -0.70 -32.16 -26.34
N GLU A 514 -0.99 -31.55 -27.50
CA GLU A 514 -0.87 -32.17 -28.82
C GLU A 514 0.57 -32.16 -29.37
N HIS A 515 1.48 -31.38 -28.73
CA HIS A 515 2.86 -31.29 -29.14
C HIS A 515 3.72 -32.30 -28.39
N GLY A 516 4.21 -33.30 -29.09
CA GLY A 516 5.24 -34.23 -28.61
C GLY A 516 6.48 -34.13 -29.46
N VAL A 517 7.64 -34.44 -28.91
CA VAL A 517 8.86 -34.61 -29.70
C VAL A 517 8.58 -35.72 -30.72
N ARG A 518 8.43 -35.36 -31.97
CA ARG A 518 8.27 -36.36 -33.06
C ARG A 518 9.62 -37.01 -33.28
N LEU A 519 9.70 -38.29 -33.01
CA LEU A 519 10.86 -39.08 -33.40
C LEU A 519 10.80 -39.35 -34.89
N SER A 520 11.93 -39.28 -35.56
CA SER A 520 12.03 -39.79 -36.90
C SER A 520 11.87 -41.32 -36.89
N GLU A 521 11.54 -41.93 -38.02
CA GLU A 521 11.49 -43.39 -38.14
C GLU A 521 12.82 -44.07 -37.71
N VAL A 522 13.93 -43.39 -37.94
CA VAL A 522 15.24 -43.80 -37.49
C VAL A 522 15.36 -43.76 -35.96
N ASP A 523 14.92 -42.70 -35.34
CA ASP A 523 14.94 -42.55 -33.87
C ASP A 523 14.02 -43.57 -33.20
N GLU A 524 12.82 -43.82 -33.75
CA GLU A 524 11.89 -44.82 -33.23
C GLU A 524 12.49 -46.23 -33.34
N ARG A 525 13.14 -46.54 -34.44
CA ARG A 525 13.85 -47.84 -34.62
C ARG A 525 14.97 -47.99 -33.60
N ILE A 526 15.77 -46.93 -33.40
CA ILE A 526 16.82 -46.92 -32.39
C ILE A 526 16.22 -47.09 -31.00
N ALA A 527 15.11 -46.38 -30.66
CA ALA A 527 14.43 -46.49 -29.38
C ALA A 527 13.99 -47.94 -29.08
N GLN A 528 13.39 -48.60 -30.08
CA GLN A 528 12.99 -50.02 -29.96
C GLN A 528 14.18 -50.97 -29.75
N LEU A 529 15.29 -50.70 -30.39
CA LEU A 529 16.50 -51.51 -30.24
C LEU A 529 17.15 -51.36 -28.87
N ILE A 530 17.20 -50.12 -28.32
CA ILE A 530 17.91 -49.86 -27.05
C ILE A 530 17.03 -50.07 -25.82
N ALA A 531 15.71 -50.05 -25.94
CA ALA A 531 14.80 -50.22 -24.79
C ALA A 531 15.09 -51.51 -23.98
N PRO A 532 15.18 -52.70 -24.58
CA PRO A 532 15.50 -53.91 -23.81
C PRO A 532 16.91 -53.89 -23.20
N MET A 533 17.87 -53.20 -23.84
CA MET A 533 19.22 -53.06 -23.32
C MET A 533 19.26 -52.16 -22.09
N LEU A 534 18.54 -51.05 -22.11
CA LEU A 534 18.39 -50.14 -20.96
C LEU A 534 17.68 -50.82 -19.78
N ALA A 535 16.63 -51.57 -20.05
CA ALA A 535 15.92 -52.33 -19.03
C ALA A 535 16.82 -53.39 -18.39
N ALA A 536 17.62 -54.09 -19.18
CA ALA A 536 18.58 -55.09 -18.71
C ALA A 536 19.73 -54.49 -17.90
N ALA A 537 20.19 -53.27 -18.24
CA ALA A 537 21.21 -52.54 -17.49
C ALA A 537 20.80 -52.14 -16.08
N GLY A 538 19.48 -52.03 -15.80
CA GLY A 538 18.94 -51.77 -14.49
C GLY A 538 19.58 -50.54 -13.81
N PHE A 539 19.92 -50.65 -12.52
CA PHE A 539 20.49 -49.55 -11.74
C PHE A 539 21.90 -49.12 -12.15
N GLU A 540 22.63 -49.90 -12.89
CA GLU A 540 23.94 -49.51 -13.41
C GLU A 540 23.84 -48.52 -14.58
N GLY A 541 22.71 -48.53 -15.31
CA GLY A 541 22.53 -47.73 -16.52
C GLY A 541 23.44 -48.14 -17.67
N ALA A 542 23.29 -47.53 -18.83
CA ALA A 542 24.06 -47.87 -20.00
C ALA A 542 24.83 -46.67 -20.56
N TRP A 543 26.05 -46.90 -21.03
CA TRP A 543 26.86 -45.90 -21.72
C TRP A 543 26.47 -45.81 -23.20
N ALA A 544 26.33 -44.59 -23.71
CA ALA A 544 25.97 -44.35 -25.12
C ALA A 544 26.87 -45.10 -26.10
N ARG A 545 28.18 -45.22 -25.81
CA ARG A 545 29.13 -45.97 -26.65
C ARG A 545 28.84 -47.49 -26.65
N ASP A 546 28.50 -48.03 -25.50
CA ASP A 546 28.21 -49.47 -25.39
C ASP A 546 26.85 -49.78 -26.04
N LEU A 547 25.84 -48.93 -25.83
CA LEU A 547 24.55 -49.05 -26.54
C LEU A 547 24.72 -48.97 -28.06
N ALA A 548 25.61 -48.07 -28.57
CA ALA A 548 25.85 -47.96 -30.01
C ALA A 548 26.47 -49.22 -30.58
N ARG A 549 27.50 -49.77 -29.89
CA ARG A 549 28.14 -51.02 -30.27
C ARG A 549 27.15 -52.20 -30.29
N ASP A 550 26.39 -52.34 -29.20
CA ASP A 550 25.52 -53.50 -29.01
C ASP A 550 24.24 -53.41 -29.88
N ALA A 551 23.80 -52.19 -30.22
CA ALA A 551 22.72 -51.95 -31.18
C ALA A 551 23.16 -51.93 -32.64
N GLY A 552 24.48 -52.06 -32.93
CA GLY A 552 25.01 -52.01 -34.29
C GLY A 552 24.81 -50.66 -34.99
N GLN A 553 24.77 -49.56 -34.23
CA GLN A 553 24.53 -48.20 -34.73
C GLN A 553 25.77 -47.34 -34.60
N SER A 554 25.90 -46.30 -35.45
CA SER A 554 26.98 -45.33 -35.27
C SER A 554 26.77 -44.51 -33.99
N GLU A 555 27.85 -44.29 -33.24
CA GLU A 555 27.79 -43.55 -31.97
C GLU A 555 27.23 -42.12 -32.11
N PRO A 556 27.57 -41.32 -33.15
CA PRO A 556 26.97 -40.00 -33.36
C PRO A 556 25.45 -40.04 -33.57
N LEU A 557 24.98 -41.01 -34.37
CA LEU A 557 23.54 -41.18 -34.64
C LEU A 557 22.79 -41.56 -33.37
N LEU A 558 23.34 -42.53 -32.60
CA LEU A 558 22.75 -42.93 -31.33
C LEU A 558 22.69 -41.77 -30.33
N ARG A 559 23.71 -40.92 -30.23
CA ARG A 559 23.72 -39.75 -29.35
C ARG A 559 22.61 -38.75 -29.70
N VAL A 560 22.37 -38.52 -30.99
CA VAL A 560 21.27 -37.65 -31.44
C VAL A 560 19.91 -38.27 -31.06
N ALA A 561 19.71 -39.57 -31.30
CA ALA A 561 18.48 -40.26 -30.90
C ALA A 561 18.29 -40.27 -29.38
N LEU A 562 19.33 -40.54 -28.58
CA LEU A 562 19.27 -40.44 -27.11
C LEU A 562 18.94 -39.07 -26.62
N ALA A 563 19.45 -37.99 -27.24
CA ALA A 563 19.10 -36.60 -26.89
C ALA A 563 17.61 -36.34 -27.15
N ARG A 564 17.05 -36.79 -28.27
CA ARG A 564 15.62 -36.67 -28.60
C ARG A 564 14.75 -37.52 -27.67
N LEU A 565 15.15 -38.73 -27.35
CA LEU A 565 14.48 -39.59 -26.37
C LEU A 565 14.52 -39.01 -24.98
N ALA A 566 15.63 -38.37 -24.60
CA ALA A 566 15.71 -37.64 -23.32
C ALA A 566 14.79 -36.39 -23.29
N GLN A 567 14.71 -35.67 -24.40
CA GLN A 567 13.74 -34.57 -24.56
C GLN A 567 12.29 -35.07 -24.49
N ARG A 568 11.99 -36.24 -25.09
CA ARG A 568 10.70 -36.91 -24.97
C ARG A 568 10.44 -37.48 -23.56
N GLY A 569 11.52 -37.66 -22.76
CA GLY A 569 11.48 -38.18 -21.39
C GLY A 569 11.38 -39.71 -21.30
N ASP A 570 11.67 -40.40 -22.36
CA ASP A 570 11.74 -41.87 -22.36
C ASP A 570 13.02 -42.37 -21.68
N VAL A 571 14.07 -41.58 -21.73
CA VAL A 571 15.34 -41.84 -21.08
C VAL A 571 15.86 -40.61 -20.32
N HIS A 572 16.73 -40.84 -19.36
CA HIS A 572 17.33 -39.78 -18.54
C HIS A 572 18.86 -39.87 -18.62
N GLN A 573 19.49 -38.77 -18.97
CA GLN A 573 20.95 -38.66 -18.96
C GLN A 573 21.44 -38.20 -17.58
N ILE A 574 21.99 -39.13 -16.81
CA ILE A 574 22.46 -38.90 -15.45
C ILE A 574 23.74 -38.07 -15.42
N VAL A 575 24.71 -38.47 -16.23
CA VAL A 575 25.93 -37.72 -16.58
C VAL A 575 26.13 -37.85 -18.07
N ARG A 576 27.11 -37.12 -18.61
CA ARG A 576 27.41 -37.17 -20.05
C ARG A 576 27.58 -38.61 -20.51
N ASP A 577 26.82 -38.99 -21.53
CA ASP A 577 26.84 -40.31 -22.20
C ASP A 577 26.37 -41.51 -21.33
N LEU A 578 25.90 -41.30 -20.12
CA LEU A 578 25.32 -42.33 -19.28
C LEU A 578 23.78 -42.15 -19.19
N VAL A 579 23.04 -43.15 -19.62
CA VAL A 579 21.60 -43.08 -19.85
C VAL A 579 20.86 -44.17 -19.09
N TYR A 580 19.67 -43.82 -18.59
CA TYR A 580 18.72 -44.70 -17.91
C TYR A 580 17.35 -44.59 -18.55
N ASP A 581 16.59 -45.66 -18.55
CA ASP A 581 15.16 -45.60 -18.87
C ASP A 581 14.35 -44.93 -17.74
N THR A 582 13.22 -44.37 -18.10
CA THR A 582 12.35 -43.67 -17.15
C THR A 582 11.86 -44.58 -16.00
N PRO A 583 11.42 -45.84 -16.24
CA PRO A 583 11.01 -46.75 -15.15
C PRO A 583 12.13 -46.97 -14.11
N THR A 584 13.37 -47.12 -14.57
CA THR A 584 14.50 -47.30 -13.63
C THR A 584 14.79 -46.06 -12.81
N VAL A 585 14.69 -44.86 -13.40
CA VAL A 585 14.84 -43.61 -12.66
C VAL A 585 13.72 -43.43 -11.62
N HIS A 586 12.49 -43.81 -11.95
CA HIS A 586 11.36 -43.81 -10.98
C HIS A 586 11.63 -44.76 -9.79
N ARG A 587 12.14 -45.96 -10.04
CA ARG A 587 12.53 -46.91 -8.97
C ARG A 587 13.65 -46.34 -8.09
N LEU A 588 14.65 -45.72 -8.66
CA LEU A 588 15.74 -45.06 -7.93
C LEU A 588 15.24 -43.86 -7.10
N ALA A 589 14.31 -43.10 -7.65
CA ALA A 589 13.66 -41.97 -6.93
C ALA A 589 12.80 -42.48 -5.79
N ALA A 590 12.07 -43.59 -5.93
CA ALA A 590 11.29 -44.21 -4.86
C ALA A 590 12.22 -44.67 -3.71
N ILE A 591 13.35 -45.28 -4.01
CA ILE A 591 14.35 -45.64 -2.98
C ILE A 591 14.88 -44.39 -2.27
N ALA A 592 15.18 -43.32 -3.00
CA ALA A 592 15.60 -42.07 -2.39
C ALA A 592 14.53 -41.50 -1.45
N ARG A 593 13.25 -41.53 -1.83
CA ARG A 593 12.14 -41.09 -0.95
C ARG A 593 12.01 -41.94 0.31
N SER A 594 12.11 -43.25 0.18
CA SER A 594 12.06 -44.16 1.34
C SER A 594 13.18 -43.84 2.33
N LEU A 595 14.41 -43.71 1.85
CA LEU A 595 15.56 -43.34 2.69
C LEU A 595 15.38 -41.96 3.35
N ALA A 596 14.84 -40.98 2.64
CA ALA A 596 14.55 -39.66 3.21
C ALA A 596 13.47 -39.73 4.29
N ALA A 597 12.42 -40.54 4.10
CA ALA A 597 11.35 -40.72 5.07
C ALA A 597 11.85 -41.43 6.34
N GLU A 598 12.73 -42.40 6.21
CA GLU A 598 13.28 -43.16 7.32
C GLU A 598 14.32 -42.40 8.15
N ARG A 599 15.20 -41.63 7.48
CA ARG A 599 16.41 -41.06 8.09
C ARG A 599 16.46 -39.53 8.09
N GLY A 600 15.47 -38.86 7.50
CA GLY A 600 15.43 -37.40 7.38
C GLY A 600 16.39 -36.80 6.33
N ALA A 601 17.48 -37.53 6.01
CA ALA A 601 18.46 -37.14 5.00
C ALA A 601 19.10 -38.37 4.35
N ILE A 602 19.62 -38.23 3.13
CA ILE A 602 20.19 -39.30 2.33
C ILE A 602 21.70 -39.08 2.20
N THR A 603 22.48 -40.04 2.65
CA THR A 603 23.92 -40.08 2.39
C THR A 603 24.24 -40.95 1.17
N ALA A 604 25.33 -40.66 0.46
CA ALA A 604 25.78 -41.50 -0.66
C ALA A 604 26.02 -42.95 -0.24
N ALA A 605 26.43 -43.21 1.01
CA ALA A 605 26.62 -44.54 1.54
C ALA A 605 25.28 -45.28 1.71
N ALA A 606 24.27 -44.64 2.32
CA ALA A 606 22.95 -45.23 2.49
C ALA A 606 22.26 -45.53 1.16
N PHE A 607 22.37 -44.64 0.18
CA PHE A 607 21.80 -44.84 -1.15
C PHE A 607 22.52 -45.95 -1.91
N ARG A 608 23.87 -46.02 -1.81
CA ARG A 608 24.66 -47.13 -2.34
C ARG A 608 24.20 -48.49 -1.80
N ASP A 609 24.08 -48.57 -0.47
CA ASP A 609 23.73 -49.85 0.20
C ASP A 609 22.29 -50.29 -0.14
N ALA A 610 21.36 -49.36 -0.31
CA ALA A 610 19.99 -49.63 -0.72
C ALA A 610 19.83 -50.05 -2.19
N THR A 611 20.73 -49.57 -3.07
CA THR A 611 20.65 -49.81 -4.50
C THR A 611 21.63 -50.89 -5.00
N GLY A 612 22.60 -51.28 -4.17
CA GLY A 612 23.70 -52.20 -4.56
C GLY A 612 24.72 -51.60 -5.52
N LEU A 613 24.68 -50.29 -5.77
CA LEU A 613 25.56 -49.60 -6.73
C LEU A 613 26.94 -49.30 -6.16
N GLY A 614 27.90 -49.07 -7.05
CA GLY A 614 29.20 -48.53 -6.66
C GLY A 614 29.08 -47.07 -6.15
N ARG A 615 29.98 -46.66 -5.22
CA ARG A 615 29.95 -45.30 -4.61
C ARG A 615 29.89 -44.17 -5.64
N LYS A 616 30.66 -44.23 -6.72
CA LYS A 616 30.68 -43.20 -7.77
C LYS A 616 29.32 -43.07 -8.46
N ARG A 617 28.67 -44.20 -8.74
CA ARG A 617 27.38 -44.25 -9.41
C ARG A 617 26.29 -43.67 -8.50
N ALA A 618 26.26 -44.05 -7.23
CA ALA A 618 25.35 -43.52 -6.23
C ALA A 618 25.43 -42.00 -6.14
N ILE A 619 26.64 -41.45 -6.09
CA ILE A 619 26.83 -39.97 -6.07
C ILE A 619 26.28 -39.32 -7.35
N GLN A 620 26.59 -39.87 -8.54
CA GLN A 620 26.12 -39.33 -9.81
C GLN A 620 24.59 -39.26 -9.90
N ILE A 621 23.89 -40.26 -9.38
CA ILE A 621 22.43 -40.32 -9.36
C ILE A 621 21.86 -39.31 -8.36
N LEU A 622 22.41 -39.17 -7.16
CA LEU A 622 21.98 -38.19 -6.18
C LEU A 622 22.19 -36.75 -6.70
N GLU A 623 23.32 -36.46 -7.32
CA GLU A 623 23.59 -35.17 -7.97
C GLU A 623 22.63 -34.88 -9.13
N PHE A 624 22.22 -35.93 -9.87
CA PHE A 624 21.19 -35.79 -10.90
C PHE A 624 19.84 -35.43 -10.24
N PHE A 625 19.44 -36.07 -9.13
CA PHE A 625 18.22 -35.76 -8.43
C PHE A 625 18.25 -34.33 -7.82
N ASP A 626 19.41 -33.82 -7.39
CA ASP A 626 19.56 -32.42 -7.00
C ASP A 626 19.31 -31.46 -8.17
N ARG A 627 19.95 -31.74 -9.34
CA ARG A 627 19.76 -30.94 -10.56
C ARG A 627 18.32 -31.00 -11.08
N ALA A 628 17.70 -32.15 -11.00
CA ALA A 628 16.31 -32.35 -11.42
C ALA A 628 15.31 -31.69 -10.47
N GLY A 629 15.71 -31.36 -9.22
CA GLY A 629 14.84 -30.72 -8.24
C GLY A 629 14.03 -31.70 -7.37
N LEU A 630 14.39 -32.97 -7.34
CA LEU A 630 13.84 -33.94 -6.39
C LEU A 630 14.47 -33.77 -5.01
N LEU A 631 15.79 -33.63 -4.99
CA LEU A 631 16.59 -33.47 -3.77
C LEU A 631 17.20 -32.06 -3.69
N ARG A 632 17.76 -31.77 -2.52
CA ARG A 632 18.58 -30.60 -2.26
C ARG A 632 19.78 -31.02 -1.42
N ARG A 633 21.00 -30.77 -1.94
CA ARG A 633 22.25 -31.02 -1.22
C ARG A 633 22.42 -30.02 -0.08
N VAL A 634 22.74 -30.51 1.11
CA VAL A 634 23.09 -29.75 2.31
C VAL A 634 24.35 -30.39 2.89
N ALA A 635 25.50 -29.75 2.71
CA ALA A 635 26.82 -30.31 3.02
C ALA A 635 27.05 -31.65 2.32
N ASP A 636 27.23 -32.76 3.04
CA ASP A 636 27.48 -34.10 2.51
C ASP A 636 26.20 -34.96 2.44
N GLU A 637 25.06 -34.38 2.68
CA GLU A 637 23.75 -35.05 2.69
C GLU A 637 22.81 -34.45 1.63
N HIS A 638 21.82 -35.24 1.22
CA HIS A 638 20.75 -34.85 0.32
C HIS A 638 19.41 -34.94 1.04
N ARG A 639 18.58 -33.90 0.95
CA ARG A 639 17.25 -33.84 1.56
C ARG A 639 16.18 -33.78 0.49
N LEU A 640 15.08 -34.49 0.72
CA LEU A 640 13.91 -34.43 -0.15
C LEU A 640 13.31 -33.01 -0.11
N ARG A 641 12.96 -32.46 -1.27
CA ARG A 641 12.18 -31.21 -1.33
C ARG A 641 10.73 -31.54 -1.02
N THR A 642 10.17 -30.85 -0.04
CA THR A 642 8.84 -31.12 0.54
C THR A 642 7.68 -31.02 -0.47
N ASP A 643 7.86 -30.31 -1.56
CA ASP A 643 6.88 -30.03 -2.61
C ASP A 643 7.15 -30.74 -3.95
N SER A 644 8.20 -31.57 -4.01
CA SER A 644 8.57 -32.25 -5.24
C SER A 644 7.77 -33.53 -5.48
N ARG A 645 6.97 -33.52 -6.55
CA ARG A 645 6.28 -34.69 -7.10
C ARG A 645 7.01 -35.30 -8.32
N LEU A 646 8.28 -34.98 -8.51
CA LEU A 646 9.06 -35.50 -9.62
C LEU A 646 9.31 -37.00 -9.48
N PHE A 647 9.20 -37.75 -10.58
CA PHE A 647 9.42 -39.21 -10.61
C PHE A 647 8.47 -39.99 -9.68
N THR A 648 7.25 -39.52 -9.45
CA THR A 648 6.12 -40.32 -8.95
C THR A 648 5.38 -40.90 -10.14
N GLU A 649 4.90 -42.16 -10.02
CA GLU A 649 4.02 -42.79 -11.01
C GLU A 649 2.74 -42.02 -11.24
#